data_74af63d8b4a3de2bbd66c6e34d76e9f0
#
_entry.id   74af63d8b4a3de2bbd66c6e34d76e9f0
#
_cell.length_a   1.000
_cell.length_b   1.000
_cell.length_c   1.000
_cell.angle_alpha   90.00
_cell.angle_beta   90.00
_cell.angle_gamma   90.00
#
_symmetry.space_group_name_H-M   'P 1'
#
loop_
_entity.id
_entity.type
_entity.pdbx_description
1 polymer ?
#
loop_
_entity_poly.entity_id
_entity_poly.type
_entity_poly.pdbx_seq_one_letter_code
_entity_poly.pdbx_strand_id
1 'polypeptide(L)'
;MNKTLLSLAMSAAFPWWAGPALAQQAPAERPADAAPERTRSLGVVTVTGGQPTSLPTQIPTTIEGVTREEIETRINATDSEDALKYLPSLLVRKRYVGDYNHAILSTRASGTGNSARSAVYADGILLSNYLGNGIANGSNYAPRWGLVTPEEIERVDVMYGPFSAAYPGNSAGAVVDYVTRKPSQLEAHVKMGYQSQPNDLYGANHTFNSWQTSASLGSRSGDWSWFIDVSRGDSQGQPLTFTTATVASGTPGRAGTPVAGFVPGLNTTNTPWYILGSGTQYHTVQDHAKLKLAYDFSTSVTATYTLGWWQNSSEGRPESYLRNAAGQPVYSGPVNILGRSYTLAPTAFPLTDDDQTHYMHGLSVKSNTRGEWDWEVAASLYDYARDRQRAPTVAMPLAQFGGAGTVQDQGGSTGWNTLAAKGTWRPQGVGGAHIVDFGVARDAYQLGILKRNAIGSWQDGPPATLVSNVGGNTETVAAWVQDSWSFAPRWKAVLGLRWEDWQASNGFTATASSYLPYATRGESDVSPKAALAWQWTDDTVLKASLGRAVRYPTVGELYGATTGGALSFINDPWLRPEKSWTSELTAEKDLGNGIARATLFHEDTDDALYSQLIPNTSISRVQNIRKVRTTGVELAYTGQDVWIRGLDLGASLTFADSKIVANPLNPPSIGKWQPRVPQWRSTVYATWRPDARWALTAAARYSGRQYSTLDNSDVNGFAYFGASKYFTVDLRARFQIDRQWSAAFGIDNANNYQYWNFHPYPQRTYTAELRWDY
;
A
#
# COMPACT_ATOMS: atom_id res chain seq x y z
N MET A 1 16.79 -6.66 24.26
CA MET A 1 16.67 -8.00 24.85
C MET A 1 17.26 -9.00 23.85
N ASN A 2 18.04 -9.95 24.33
CA ASN A 2 19.04 -10.71 23.58
C ASN A 2 18.50 -11.48 22.35
N LYS A 3 19.26 -11.42 21.27
CA LYS A 3 19.10 -12.19 20.01
C LYS A 3 19.00 -13.72 20.16
N THR A 4 19.15 -14.26 21.37
CA THR A 4 19.23 -15.69 21.68
C THR A 4 17.87 -16.36 21.96
N LEU A 5 16.81 -15.61 22.12
CA LEU A 5 15.50 -16.20 22.49
C LEU A 5 14.67 -16.70 21.29
N LEU A 6 14.87 -16.15 20.09
CA LEU A 6 14.14 -16.62 18.91
C LEU A 6 14.74 -17.88 18.29
N SER A 7 16.05 -18.07 18.41
CA SER A 7 16.71 -19.30 17.96
C SER A 7 16.43 -20.52 18.85
N LEU A 8 16.07 -20.31 20.13
CA LEU A 8 15.66 -21.39 21.01
C LEU A 8 14.21 -21.86 20.79
N ALA A 9 13.33 -20.98 20.29
CA ALA A 9 11.92 -21.36 20.02
C ALA A 9 11.79 -22.29 18.80
N MET A 10 12.71 -22.22 17.84
CA MET A 10 12.70 -23.13 16.68
C MET A 10 13.35 -24.49 16.95
N SER A 11 14.20 -24.60 17.98
CA SER A 11 14.86 -25.87 18.34
C SER A 11 14.05 -26.74 19.30
N ALA A 12 12.98 -26.21 19.92
CA ALA A 12 12.19 -26.91 20.94
C ALA A 12 10.90 -27.57 20.42
N ALA A 13 10.58 -27.48 19.11
CA ALA A 13 9.32 -27.93 18.55
C ALA A 13 9.29 -29.37 18.01
N PHE A 14 10.35 -30.16 18.15
CA PHE A 14 10.35 -31.56 17.73
C PHE A 14 10.86 -32.51 18.82
N PRO A 15 10.01 -33.00 19.74
CA PRO A 15 10.27 -34.26 20.40
C PRO A 15 9.72 -35.40 19.54
N TRP A 16 10.57 -36.36 19.21
CA TRP A 16 10.18 -37.63 18.64
C TRP A 16 9.24 -38.37 19.62
N TRP A 17 7.98 -38.54 19.21
CA TRP A 17 7.08 -39.47 19.83
C TRP A 17 6.72 -40.56 18.81
N ALA A 18 7.31 -41.74 19.02
CA ALA A 18 6.81 -43.00 18.48
C ALA A 18 5.62 -43.45 19.32
N GLY A 19 4.43 -43.42 18.81
CA GLY A 19 3.20 -43.94 19.37
C GLY A 19 2.53 -44.90 18.39
N PRO A 20 1.72 -45.89 18.84
CA PRO A 20 1.39 -47.10 18.10
C PRO A 20 0.42 -46.85 16.93
N ALA A 21 0.63 -47.64 15.87
CA ALA A 21 -0.21 -47.71 14.69
C ALA A 21 -1.70 -47.95 15.04
N LEU A 22 -2.56 -47.00 14.72
CA LEU A 22 -3.98 -47.19 14.63
C LEU A 22 -4.37 -47.55 13.20
N ALA A 23 -5.16 -48.60 13.07
CA ALA A 23 -5.60 -49.22 11.83
C ALA A 23 -6.20 -48.21 10.88
N GLN A 24 -5.70 -48.23 9.62
CA GLN A 24 -6.29 -47.56 8.49
C GLN A 24 -7.73 -48.05 8.26
N GLN A 25 -8.72 -47.19 8.48
CA GLN A 25 -9.99 -47.28 7.79
C GLN A 25 -9.80 -46.72 6.37
N ALA A 26 -10.19 -47.49 5.38
CA ALA A 26 -10.19 -47.08 3.97
C ALA A 26 -10.92 -45.74 3.78
N PRO A 27 -10.43 -44.80 2.98
CA PRO A 27 -11.13 -43.55 2.70
C PRO A 27 -12.43 -43.87 1.97
N ALA A 28 -13.54 -43.34 2.49
CA ALA A 28 -14.77 -43.29 1.73
C ALA A 28 -14.51 -42.55 0.42
N GLU A 29 -14.89 -43.16 -0.69
CA GLU A 29 -14.86 -42.53 -2.01
C GLU A 29 -15.58 -41.19 -1.94
N ARG A 30 -14.85 -40.11 -2.20
CA ARG A 30 -15.46 -38.81 -2.47
C ARG A 30 -16.33 -38.96 -3.73
N PRO A 31 -17.54 -38.40 -3.73
CA PRO A 31 -18.32 -38.33 -4.96
C PRO A 31 -17.47 -37.63 -6.01
N ALA A 32 -17.39 -38.19 -7.19
CA ALA A 32 -16.72 -37.66 -8.36
C ALA A 32 -17.23 -36.24 -8.62
N ASP A 33 -16.27 -35.31 -8.77
CA ASP A 33 -16.36 -34.02 -9.45
C ASP A 33 -17.77 -33.41 -9.56
N ALA A 34 -18.20 -32.73 -8.49
CA ALA A 34 -19.05 -31.58 -8.71
C ALA A 34 -18.17 -30.55 -9.40
N ALA A 35 -18.43 -30.29 -10.68
CA ALA A 35 -17.87 -29.13 -11.38
C ALA A 35 -18.05 -27.91 -10.48
N PRO A 36 -17.04 -27.02 -10.36
CA PRO A 36 -17.16 -25.84 -9.53
C PRO A 36 -18.46 -25.13 -9.91
N GLU A 37 -19.33 -24.90 -8.93
CA GLU A 37 -20.59 -24.18 -9.16
C GLU A 37 -20.23 -22.89 -9.83
N ARG A 38 -20.65 -22.74 -11.08
CA ARG A 38 -20.48 -21.50 -11.85
C ARG A 38 -21.27 -20.42 -11.15
N THR A 39 -20.60 -19.62 -10.39
CA THR A 39 -21.20 -18.50 -9.67
C THR A 39 -21.61 -17.46 -10.69
N ARG A 40 -22.91 -17.34 -10.95
CA ARG A 40 -23.49 -16.32 -11.84
C ARG A 40 -23.57 -15.01 -11.05
N SER A 41 -22.71 -14.04 -11.39
CA SER A 41 -22.79 -12.71 -10.85
C SER A 41 -23.85 -11.91 -11.61
N LEU A 42 -25.06 -11.87 -11.10
CA LEU A 42 -26.15 -11.06 -11.64
C LEU A 42 -26.34 -9.81 -10.79
N GLY A 43 -25.42 -8.83 -10.87
CA GLY A 43 -25.56 -7.55 -10.20
C GLY A 43 -25.50 -7.55 -8.68
N VAL A 44 -25.27 -8.70 -8.08
CA VAL A 44 -24.94 -8.90 -6.68
C VAL A 44 -23.49 -9.36 -6.62
N VAL A 45 -22.69 -8.82 -5.73
CA VAL A 45 -21.33 -9.28 -5.50
C VAL A 45 -21.37 -10.77 -5.22
N THR A 46 -20.76 -11.54 -6.09
CA THR A 46 -20.60 -12.96 -5.84
C THR A 46 -19.35 -13.16 -5.01
N VAL A 47 -19.55 -13.55 -3.77
CA VAL A 47 -18.49 -13.97 -2.88
C VAL A 47 -17.98 -15.32 -3.34
N THR A 48 -16.87 -15.35 -4.08
CA THR A 48 -16.15 -16.59 -4.37
C THR A 48 -15.39 -17.02 -3.12
N GLY A 49 -15.62 -18.23 -2.62
CA GLY A 49 -14.87 -18.79 -1.50
C GLY A 49 -15.63 -18.99 -0.17
N GLY A 50 -16.92 -18.74 -0.12
CA GLY A 50 -17.77 -19.14 1.04
C GLY A 50 -17.55 -18.40 2.35
N GLN A 51 -16.59 -17.45 2.44
CA GLN A 51 -16.40 -16.62 3.63
C GLN A 51 -17.06 -15.24 3.46
N PRO A 52 -17.75 -14.73 4.51
CA PRO A 52 -18.31 -13.39 4.46
C PRO A 52 -17.18 -12.36 4.39
N THR A 53 -17.23 -11.49 3.38
CA THR A 53 -16.37 -10.31 3.31
C THR A 53 -16.89 -9.23 4.23
N SER A 54 -16.02 -8.34 4.71
CA SER A 54 -16.41 -7.12 5.41
C SER A 54 -17.00 -6.07 4.47
N LEU A 55 -16.79 -6.23 3.16
CA LEU A 55 -17.35 -5.33 2.16
C LEU A 55 -18.87 -5.50 2.04
N PRO A 56 -19.62 -4.39 1.87
CA PRO A 56 -21.07 -4.44 1.68
C PRO A 56 -21.42 -5.09 0.34
N THR A 57 -21.75 -6.36 0.34
CA THR A 57 -22.09 -7.15 -0.86
C THR A 57 -23.39 -6.73 -1.55
N GLN A 58 -24.15 -5.85 -0.95
CA GLN A 58 -25.46 -5.43 -1.44
C GLN A 58 -25.41 -4.19 -2.34
N ILE A 59 -24.27 -3.49 -2.43
CA ILE A 59 -24.15 -2.27 -3.23
C ILE A 59 -23.89 -2.64 -4.69
N PRO A 60 -24.69 -2.13 -5.63
CA PRO A 60 -24.46 -2.35 -7.05
C PRO A 60 -23.34 -1.43 -7.58
N THR A 61 -22.12 -1.62 -7.09
CA THR A 61 -20.92 -0.93 -7.56
C THR A 61 -19.91 -1.93 -8.11
N THR A 62 -18.77 -1.44 -8.61
CA THR A 62 -17.68 -2.27 -9.08
C THR A 62 -16.93 -2.85 -7.89
N ILE A 63 -16.92 -4.18 -7.77
CA ILE A 63 -16.08 -4.93 -6.83
C ILE A 63 -15.27 -5.94 -7.63
N GLU A 64 -13.98 -5.97 -7.37
CA GLU A 64 -13.02 -6.95 -7.89
C GLU A 64 -12.46 -7.77 -6.74
N GLY A 65 -11.97 -8.96 -7.04
CA GLY A 65 -11.31 -9.78 -6.03
C GLY A 65 -10.24 -10.67 -6.63
N VAL A 66 -9.35 -11.13 -5.76
CA VAL A 66 -8.35 -12.14 -6.09
C VAL A 66 -8.30 -13.16 -4.95
N THR A 67 -8.40 -14.42 -5.30
CA THR A 67 -8.38 -15.54 -4.34
C THR A 67 -6.95 -16.00 -4.05
N ARG A 68 -6.77 -16.77 -2.98
CA ARG A 68 -5.50 -17.40 -2.64
C ARG A 68 -4.92 -18.22 -3.81
N GLU A 69 -5.73 -19.06 -4.45
CA GLU A 69 -5.30 -19.87 -5.59
C GLU A 69 -4.79 -19.01 -6.74
N GLU A 70 -5.46 -17.89 -7.01
CA GLU A 70 -5.06 -16.95 -8.04
C GLU A 70 -3.75 -16.22 -7.69
N ILE A 71 -3.55 -15.85 -6.42
CA ILE A 71 -2.29 -15.27 -5.94
C ILE A 71 -1.17 -16.29 -6.13
N GLU A 72 -1.35 -17.53 -5.66
CA GLU A 72 -0.35 -18.59 -5.74
C GLU A 72 0.03 -18.98 -7.17
N THR A 73 -0.92 -18.94 -8.11
CA THR A 73 -0.70 -19.36 -9.50
C THR A 73 -0.27 -18.23 -10.42
N ARG A 74 -0.65 -16.98 -10.14
CA ARG A 74 -0.47 -15.84 -11.05
C ARG A 74 0.62 -14.87 -10.64
N ILE A 75 0.90 -14.72 -9.34
CA ILE A 75 1.68 -13.61 -8.81
C ILE A 75 2.97 -14.11 -8.15
N ASN A 76 4.10 -13.49 -8.47
CA ASN A 76 5.35 -13.68 -7.74
C ASN A 76 5.29 -12.85 -6.44
N ALA A 77 4.43 -13.25 -5.50
CA ALA A 77 4.14 -12.49 -4.30
C ALA A 77 5.21 -12.67 -3.25
N THR A 78 5.75 -11.56 -2.75
CA THR A 78 6.65 -11.50 -1.60
C THR A 78 6.00 -10.76 -0.43
N ASP A 79 5.21 -9.74 -0.70
CA ASP A 79 4.50 -8.93 0.29
C ASP A 79 3.02 -8.91 -0.05
N SER A 80 2.17 -8.56 0.92
CA SER A 80 0.70 -8.65 0.76
C SER A 80 0.16 -7.74 -0.34
N GLU A 81 0.77 -6.58 -0.55
CA GLU A 81 0.35 -5.63 -1.60
C GLU A 81 0.54 -6.17 -3.01
N ASP A 82 1.39 -7.18 -3.20
CA ASP A 82 1.57 -7.83 -4.50
C ASP A 82 0.26 -8.50 -4.98
N ALA A 83 -0.63 -8.89 -4.07
CA ALA A 83 -1.95 -9.43 -4.41
C ALA A 83 -2.79 -8.47 -5.28
N LEU A 84 -2.52 -7.16 -5.21
CA LEU A 84 -3.23 -6.13 -5.99
C LEU A 84 -2.66 -5.93 -7.40
N LYS A 85 -1.56 -6.60 -7.75
CA LYS A 85 -0.69 -6.30 -8.90
C LYS A 85 -1.41 -6.29 -10.24
N TYR A 86 -2.41 -7.16 -10.44
CA TYR A 86 -3.12 -7.30 -11.71
C TYR A 86 -4.58 -6.86 -11.64
N LEU A 87 -5.06 -6.32 -10.51
CA LEU A 87 -6.40 -5.77 -10.41
C LEU A 87 -6.54 -4.48 -11.24
N PRO A 88 -7.70 -4.24 -11.85
CA PRO A 88 -7.93 -3.07 -12.70
C PRO A 88 -7.64 -1.76 -11.97
N SER A 89 -7.02 -0.82 -12.66
CA SER A 89 -6.80 0.56 -12.19
C SER A 89 -6.05 0.73 -10.87
N LEU A 90 -5.46 -0.32 -10.31
CA LEU A 90 -4.65 -0.25 -9.10
C LEU A 90 -3.16 -0.24 -9.46
N LEU A 91 -2.37 0.44 -8.64
CA LEU A 91 -0.92 0.42 -8.68
C LEU A 91 -0.40 0.60 -7.27
N VAL A 92 0.42 -0.33 -6.79
CA VAL A 92 1.19 -0.16 -5.57
C VAL A 92 2.63 0.21 -5.93
N ARG A 93 3.14 1.27 -5.29
CA ARG A 93 4.47 1.83 -5.58
C ARG A 93 5.57 1.11 -4.81
N LYS A 94 5.62 -0.22 -4.81
CA LYS A 94 6.65 -1.03 -4.19
C LYS A 94 7.99 -0.91 -4.92
N ARG A 95 9.11 -0.87 -4.18
CA ARG A 95 10.47 -0.68 -4.72
C ARG A 95 11.39 -1.87 -4.51
N TYR A 96 11.23 -2.61 -3.43
CA TYR A 96 12.01 -3.80 -3.07
C TYR A 96 11.17 -4.70 -2.16
N VAL A 97 11.66 -5.89 -1.85
CA VAL A 97 10.98 -6.81 -0.93
C VAL A 97 10.99 -6.23 0.48
N GLY A 98 9.83 -6.17 1.13
CA GLY A 98 9.69 -5.55 2.44
C GLY A 98 9.72 -4.02 2.43
N ASP A 99 9.32 -3.39 1.32
CA ASP A 99 9.26 -1.92 1.20
C ASP A 99 8.12 -1.33 2.05
N TYR A 100 8.40 -1.08 3.32
CA TYR A 100 7.43 -0.55 4.29
C TYR A 100 7.13 0.95 4.13
N ASN A 101 7.93 1.68 3.34
CA ASN A 101 7.85 3.13 3.22
C ASN A 101 7.24 3.63 1.90
N HIS A 102 7.50 2.94 0.79
CA HIS A 102 7.21 3.51 -0.54
C HIS A 102 6.03 2.81 -1.24
N ALA A 103 5.51 1.71 -0.67
CA ALA A 103 4.44 0.90 -1.25
C ALA A 103 3.07 1.58 -1.13
N ILE A 104 2.92 2.76 -1.75
CA ILE A 104 1.71 3.58 -1.72
C ILE A 104 0.73 3.10 -2.77
N LEU A 105 -0.54 2.90 -2.38
CA LEU A 105 -1.63 2.53 -3.26
C LEU A 105 -2.14 3.74 -4.07
N SER A 106 -2.26 3.56 -5.36
CA SER A 106 -2.85 4.49 -6.33
C SER A 106 -4.04 3.84 -7.02
N THR A 107 -5.07 4.64 -7.32
CA THR A 107 -6.29 4.22 -8.01
C THR A 107 -6.49 4.96 -9.33
N ARG A 108 -7.71 4.90 -9.92
CA ARG A 108 -8.07 5.60 -11.18
C ARG A 108 -7.83 7.11 -11.14
N ALA A 109 -8.23 7.75 -10.03
CA ALA A 109 -8.26 9.20 -9.87
C ALA A 109 -7.30 9.71 -8.79
N SER A 110 -6.47 8.84 -8.22
CA SER A 110 -5.44 9.22 -7.24
C SER A 110 -4.06 8.72 -7.66
N GLY A 111 -3.08 9.63 -7.63
CA GLY A 111 -1.68 9.27 -7.89
C GLY A 111 -1.00 8.64 -6.68
N THR A 112 0.19 8.09 -6.90
CA THR A 112 1.02 7.47 -5.85
C THR A 112 1.55 8.45 -4.78
N GLY A 113 1.08 9.68 -4.76
CA GLY A 113 1.32 10.67 -3.70
C GLY A 113 0.14 10.82 -2.73
N ASN A 114 -0.99 10.14 -2.95
CA ASN A 114 -2.26 10.36 -2.24
C ASN A 114 -2.77 9.07 -1.56
N SER A 115 -1.99 8.49 -0.65
CA SER A 115 -2.37 7.28 0.11
C SER A 115 -3.65 7.45 0.94
N ALA A 116 -3.90 8.67 1.43
CA ALA A 116 -5.06 8.96 2.28
C ALA A 116 -6.41 9.01 1.53
N ARG A 117 -6.44 8.67 0.26
CA ARG A 117 -7.67 8.54 -0.55
C ARG A 117 -8.17 7.09 -0.70
N SER A 118 -7.46 6.13 -0.15
CA SER A 118 -7.87 4.72 -0.18
C SER A 118 -7.79 4.11 1.20
N ALA A 119 -8.76 3.27 1.53
CA ALA A 119 -8.81 2.53 2.79
C ALA A 119 -8.37 1.08 2.57
N VAL A 120 -7.42 0.61 3.36
CA VAL A 120 -6.93 -0.76 3.36
C VAL A 120 -7.22 -1.39 4.72
N TYR A 121 -7.89 -2.52 4.71
CA TYR A 121 -8.25 -3.30 5.89
C TYR A 121 -7.70 -4.73 5.80
N ALA A 122 -7.54 -5.37 6.94
CA ALA A 122 -7.39 -6.80 7.07
C ALA A 122 -8.35 -7.32 8.13
N ASP A 123 -9.30 -8.19 7.76
CA ASP A 123 -10.37 -8.68 8.63
C ASP A 123 -11.12 -7.54 9.36
N GLY A 124 -11.30 -6.41 8.70
CA GLY A 124 -11.95 -5.21 9.26
C GLY A 124 -11.05 -4.31 10.12
N ILE A 125 -9.77 -4.65 10.31
CA ILE A 125 -8.77 -3.82 11.01
C ILE A 125 -8.10 -2.87 10.01
N LEU A 126 -8.07 -1.57 10.31
CA LEU A 126 -7.50 -0.55 9.44
C LEU A 126 -5.96 -0.65 9.38
N LEU A 127 -5.43 -0.89 8.18
CA LEU A 127 -4.00 -0.88 7.87
C LEU A 127 -3.53 0.43 7.22
N SER A 128 -4.45 1.23 6.67
CA SER A 128 -4.12 2.53 6.08
C SER A 128 -3.51 3.46 7.12
N ASN A 129 -2.41 4.11 6.76
CA ASN A 129 -1.69 5.02 7.64
C ASN A 129 -2.17 6.47 7.40
N TYR A 130 -3.26 6.85 8.05
CA TYR A 130 -3.82 8.22 7.96
C TYR A 130 -3.17 9.22 8.92
N LEU A 131 -2.01 8.91 9.46
CA LEU A 131 -1.16 9.91 10.12
C LEU A 131 -0.64 10.95 9.13
N GLY A 132 -0.58 10.61 7.85
CA GLY A 132 -0.20 11.52 6.78
C GLY A 132 -0.74 11.09 5.42
N ASN A 133 -0.18 11.65 4.34
CA ASN A 133 -0.62 11.40 2.98
C ASN A 133 0.58 11.22 2.05
N GLY A 134 0.71 10.03 1.47
CA GLY A 134 1.78 9.69 0.53
C GLY A 134 3.17 9.83 1.15
N ILE A 135 4.04 10.53 0.45
CA ILE A 135 5.36 10.95 0.95
C ILE A 135 5.28 12.46 1.16
N ALA A 136 5.22 12.88 2.39
CA ALA A 136 5.14 14.29 2.73
C ALA A 136 6.02 14.59 3.95
N ASN A 137 6.62 15.77 3.96
CA ASN A 137 7.38 16.30 5.10
C ASN A 137 8.52 15.38 5.57
N GLY A 138 9.12 14.60 4.66
CA GLY A 138 10.21 13.66 4.99
C GLY A 138 9.76 12.37 5.66
N SER A 139 8.45 12.14 5.80
CA SER A 139 7.86 10.90 6.31
C SER A 139 7.03 10.21 5.24
N ASN A 140 6.93 8.89 5.32
CA ASN A 140 6.21 8.04 4.39
C ASN A 140 4.98 7.43 5.07
N TYR A 141 3.85 7.47 4.38
CA TYR A 141 2.55 7.07 4.91
C TYR A 141 1.90 5.97 4.05
N ALA A 142 2.70 4.98 3.69
CA ALA A 142 2.18 3.75 3.06
C ALA A 142 1.29 2.98 4.04
N PRO A 143 0.27 2.24 3.58
CA PRO A 143 -0.44 1.28 4.40
C PRO A 143 0.53 0.30 5.07
N ARG A 144 0.17 -0.23 6.23
CA ARG A 144 1.02 -1.14 7.00
C ARG A 144 0.90 -2.58 6.50
N TRP A 145 1.33 -2.79 5.26
CA TRP A 145 1.30 -4.07 4.53
C TRP A 145 1.98 -5.20 5.30
N GLY A 146 3.11 -4.91 5.98
CA GLY A 146 3.89 -5.90 6.73
C GLY A 146 3.16 -6.60 7.88
N LEU A 147 1.89 -6.25 8.15
CA LEU A 147 1.04 -6.94 9.12
C LEU A 147 0.18 -8.05 8.50
N VAL A 148 0.29 -8.25 7.20
CA VAL A 148 -0.35 -9.34 6.45
C VAL A 148 0.71 -10.01 5.58
N THR A 149 0.84 -11.33 5.68
CA THR A 149 1.71 -12.10 4.78
C THR A 149 0.90 -12.65 3.62
N PRO A 150 1.50 -12.87 2.43
CA PRO A 150 0.79 -13.48 1.31
C PRO A 150 0.17 -14.85 1.63
N GLU A 151 0.80 -15.63 2.54
CA GLU A 151 0.41 -16.99 2.88
C GLU A 151 -0.84 -17.04 3.75
N GLU A 152 -1.14 -15.99 4.49
CA GLU A 152 -2.36 -15.94 5.31
C GLU A 152 -3.59 -15.40 4.56
N ILE A 153 -3.40 -14.87 3.34
CA ILE A 153 -4.48 -14.32 2.55
C ILE A 153 -5.37 -15.46 2.02
N GLU A 154 -6.65 -15.44 2.35
CA GLU A 154 -7.67 -16.29 1.71
C GLU A 154 -8.18 -15.63 0.44
N ARG A 155 -8.36 -14.30 0.49
CA ARG A 155 -8.76 -13.50 -0.65
C ARG A 155 -8.57 -12.01 -0.36
N VAL A 156 -8.50 -11.20 -1.41
CA VAL A 156 -8.57 -9.74 -1.32
C VAL A 156 -9.74 -9.25 -2.13
N ASP A 157 -10.58 -8.40 -1.54
CA ASP A 157 -11.70 -7.75 -2.21
C ASP A 157 -11.42 -6.25 -2.34
N VAL A 158 -11.77 -5.66 -3.48
CA VAL A 158 -11.57 -4.23 -3.75
C VAL A 158 -12.87 -3.62 -4.25
N MET A 159 -13.38 -2.63 -3.53
CA MET A 159 -14.50 -1.80 -3.94
C MET A 159 -13.98 -0.45 -4.43
N TYR A 160 -14.36 -0.05 -5.65
CA TYR A 160 -13.96 1.22 -6.24
C TYR A 160 -14.97 2.31 -5.94
N GLY A 161 -14.47 3.52 -5.66
CA GLY A 161 -15.27 4.71 -5.44
C GLY A 161 -15.97 4.78 -4.08
N PRO A 162 -16.53 5.96 -3.72
CA PRO A 162 -17.09 6.24 -2.41
C PRO A 162 -18.57 5.90 -2.31
N PHE A 163 -19.01 4.72 -2.75
CA PHE A 163 -20.42 4.40 -2.91
C PHE A 163 -21.09 3.71 -1.71
N SER A 164 -20.32 3.39 -0.66
CA SER A 164 -20.86 2.87 0.60
C SER A 164 -20.83 3.92 1.70
N ALA A 165 -21.92 4.03 2.46
CA ALA A 165 -21.97 4.89 3.65
C ALA A 165 -21.18 4.31 4.84
N ALA A 166 -20.88 3.02 4.82
CA ALA A 166 -20.14 2.34 5.90
C ALA A 166 -18.67 2.80 6.02
N TYR A 167 -18.07 3.32 4.93
CA TYR A 167 -16.66 3.68 4.91
C TYR A 167 -16.45 5.20 5.02
N PRO A 168 -15.30 5.64 5.62
CA PRO A 168 -14.96 7.05 5.77
C PRO A 168 -14.66 7.71 4.42
N GLY A 169 -14.63 9.05 4.40
CA GLY A 169 -14.31 9.83 3.22
C GLY A 169 -12.92 9.56 2.62
N ASN A 170 -12.00 9.00 3.41
CA ASN A 170 -10.70 8.49 2.93
C ASN A 170 -10.81 7.29 1.97
N SER A 171 -12.00 6.74 1.75
CA SER A 171 -12.27 5.67 0.78
C SER A 171 -12.68 6.18 -0.62
N ALA A 172 -12.44 7.46 -0.93
CA ALA A 172 -12.84 8.05 -2.21
C ALA A 172 -12.27 7.32 -3.44
N GLY A 173 -11.06 6.77 -3.35
CA GLY A 173 -10.42 6.01 -4.42
C GLY A 173 -10.81 4.53 -4.44
N ALA A 174 -10.60 3.84 -3.34
CA ALA A 174 -10.94 2.43 -3.17
C ALA A 174 -10.99 2.03 -1.70
N VAL A 175 -11.71 0.93 -1.44
CA VAL A 175 -11.60 0.12 -0.21
C VAL A 175 -11.00 -1.22 -0.61
N VAL A 176 -9.89 -1.60 0.04
CA VAL A 176 -9.22 -2.89 -0.11
C VAL A 176 -9.38 -3.66 1.19
N ASP A 177 -9.93 -4.85 1.14
CA ASP A 177 -10.10 -5.72 2.30
C ASP A 177 -9.41 -7.06 2.11
N TYR A 178 -8.43 -7.33 2.95
CA TYR A 178 -7.76 -8.61 3.06
C TYR A 178 -8.55 -9.51 4.00
N VAL A 179 -9.13 -10.56 3.48
CA VAL A 179 -9.72 -11.63 4.26
C VAL A 179 -8.65 -12.67 4.52
N THR A 180 -8.26 -12.83 5.78
CA THR A 180 -7.23 -13.79 6.16
C THR A 180 -7.82 -15.12 6.64
N ARG A 181 -7.03 -16.18 6.59
CA ARG A 181 -7.46 -17.56 6.85
C ARG A 181 -8.09 -17.73 8.22
N LYS A 182 -9.13 -18.56 8.28
CA LYS A 182 -9.77 -19.03 9.51
C LYS A 182 -9.89 -20.55 9.42
N PRO A 183 -8.91 -21.32 9.95
CA PRO A 183 -8.91 -22.77 9.88
C PRO A 183 -10.14 -23.41 10.52
N SER A 184 -10.70 -24.41 9.83
CA SER A 184 -11.78 -25.26 10.37
C SER A 184 -11.29 -26.64 10.84
N GLN A 185 -10.06 -26.99 10.50
CA GLN A 185 -9.34 -28.21 10.86
C GLN A 185 -7.87 -27.88 11.05
N LEU A 186 -7.08 -28.84 11.53
CA LEU A 186 -5.64 -28.65 11.64
C LEU A 186 -5.03 -28.44 10.24
N GLU A 187 -4.34 -27.33 10.07
CA GLU A 187 -3.58 -26.99 8.86
C GLU A 187 -2.26 -26.36 9.26
N ALA A 188 -1.23 -26.65 8.49
CA ALA A 188 0.09 -26.06 8.65
C ALA A 188 0.68 -25.74 7.27
N HIS A 189 1.39 -24.63 7.17
CA HIS A 189 2.03 -24.20 5.93
C HIS A 189 3.41 -23.68 6.21
N VAL A 190 4.36 -24.00 5.35
CA VAL A 190 5.71 -23.42 5.35
C VAL A 190 6.05 -23.01 3.94
N LYS A 191 6.56 -21.79 3.78
CA LYS A 191 7.05 -21.28 2.50
C LYS A 191 8.45 -20.74 2.66
N MET A 192 9.30 -20.98 1.67
CA MET A 192 10.62 -20.39 1.50
C MET A 192 10.67 -19.74 0.11
N GLY A 193 11.08 -18.49 0.06
CA GLY A 193 11.24 -17.73 -1.17
C GLY A 193 12.63 -17.14 -1.30
N TYR A 194 13.14 -17.05 -2.52
CA TYR A 194 14.39 -16.37 -2.85
C TYR A 194 14.20 -15.51 -4.08
N GLN A 195 14.80 -14.32 -4.08
CA GLN A 195 14.80 -13.39 -5.19
C GLN A 195 16.21 -12.94 -5.53
N SER A 196 16.47 -12.74 -6.82
CA SER A 196 17.73 -12.21 -7.35
C SER A 196 17.44 -11.19 -8.44
N GLN A 197 17.95 -9.98 -8.26
CA GLN A 197 17.74 -8.84 -9.13
C GLN A 197 19.07 -8.29 -9.64
N PRO A 198 19.57 -8.69 -10.83
CA PRO A 198 20.62 -7.98 -11.51
C PRO A 198 20.17 -6.54 -11.82
N ASN A 199 20.98 -5.57 -11.46
CA ASN A 199 20.68 -4.14 -11.66
C ASN A 199 21.84 -3.45 -12.37
N ASP A 200 21.54 -2.64 -13.37
CA ASP A 200 22.49 -1.77 -14.05
C ASP A 200 21.83 -0.43 -14.34
N LEU A 201 22.05 0.54 -13.45
CA LEU A 201 21.46 1.86 -13.57
C LEU A 201 22.37 2.92 -12.94
N TYR A 202 22.66 3.96 -13.69
CA TYR A 202 23.42 5.13 -13.22
C TYR A 202 24.79 4.79 -12.58
N GLY A 203 25.45 3.73 -13.03
CA GLY A 203 26.72 3.29 -12.49
C GLY A 203 26.62 2.31 -11.31
N ALA A 204 25.45 2.06 -10.79
CA ALA A 204 25.20 0.97 -9.85
C ALA A 204 24.99 -0.33 -10.63
N ASN A 205 26.04 -1.16 -10.71
CA ASN A 205 26.02 -2.46 -11.38
C ASN A 205 26.27 -3.57 -10.35
N HIS A 206 25.17 -4.04 -9.74
CA HIS A 206 25.18 -5.05 -8.68
C HIS A 206 24.00 -6.01 -8.83
N THR A 207 24.08 -7.17 -8.18
CA THR A 207 22.94 -8.08 -8.02
C THR A 207 22.42 -7.97 -6.59
N PHE A 208 21.16 -7.63 -6.43
CA PHE A 208 20.47 -7.53 -5.15
C PHE A 208 19.69 -8.80 -4.88
N ASN A 209 19.89 -9.39 -3.71
CA ASN A 209 19.28 -10.65 -3.33
C ASN A 209 18.39 -10.46 -2.11
N SER A 210 17.32 -11.24 -2.06
CA SER A 210 16.40 -11.26 -0.91
C SER A 210 15.92 -12.68 -0.68
N TRP A 211 15.63 -13.01 0.57
CA TRP A 211 14.96 -14.27 0.90
C TRP A 211 13.86 -14.03 1.93
N GLN A 212 12.88 -14.90 1.93
CA GLN A 212 11.79 -14.90 2.88
C GLN A 212 11.46 -16.31 3.31
N THR A 213 11.04 -16.45 4.56
CA THR A 213 10.43 -17.68 5.06
C THR A 213 9.21 -17.33 5.89
N SER A 214 8.16 -18.12 5.76
CA SER A 214 6.97 -18.01 6.57
C SER A 214 6.52 -19.39 7.03
N ALA A 215 5.86 -19.44 8.18
CA ALA A 215 5.22 -20.64 8.70
C ALA A 215 3.93 -20.27 9.38
N SER A 216 2.87 -21.00 9.07
CA SER A 216 1.58 -20.83 9.74
C SER A 216 1.02 -22.15 10.24
N LEU A 217 0.28 -22.07 11.31
CA LEU A 217 -0.40 -23.20 11.96
C LEU A 217 -1.75 -22.75 12.48
N GLY A 218 -2.77 -23.53 12.23
CA GLY A 218 -4.10 -23.22 12.75
C GLY A 218 -4.97 -24.44 12.89
N SER A 219 -6.01 -24.32 13.72
CA SER A 219 -6.98 -25.40 13.94
C SER A 219 -8.26 -24.86 14.54
N ARG A 220 -9.25 -25.72 14.60
CA ARG A 220 -10.47 -25.56 15.36
C ARG A 220 -10.64 -26.72 16.34
N SER A 221 -10.98 -26.40 17.58
CA SER A 221 -11.33 -27.38 18.61
C SER A 221 -12.58 -26.92 19.36
N GLY A 222 -13.71 -27.61 19.17
CA GLY A 222 -14.99 -27.17 19.68
C GLY A 222 -15.37 -25.78 19.17
N ASP A 223 -15.63 -24.87 20.12
CA ASP A 223 -16.03 -23.48 19.80
C ASP A 223 -14.84 -22.55 19.58
N TRP A 224 -13.61 -23.01 19.79
CA TRP A 224 -12.39 -22.25 19.59
C TRP A 224 -11.78 -22.50 18.22
N SER A 225 -11.43 -21.43 17.52
CA SER A 225 -10.56 -21.45 16.35
C SER A 225 -9.34 -20.58 16.62
N TRP A 226 -8.17 -21.02 16.16
CA TRP A 226 -6.95 -20.26 16.32
C TRP A 226 -6.07 -20.38 15.07
N PHE A 227 -5.28 -19.35 14.84
CA PHE A 227 -4.32 -19.29 13.74
C PHE A 227 -3.10 -18.49 14.20
N ILE A 228 -1.92 -19.02 13.93
CA ILE A 228 -0.63 -18.37 14.19
C ILE A 228 0.12 -18.31 12.84
N ASP A 229 0.68 -17.15 12.54
CA ASP A 229 1.58 -16.95 11.41
C ASP A 229 2.85 -16.28 11.90
N VAL A 230 4.00 -16.71 11.37
CA VAL A 230 5.31 -16.08 11.60
C VAL A 230 6.06 -15.99 10.28
N SER A 231 6.72 -14.88 10.05
CA SER A 231 7.56 -14.72 8.86
C SER A 231 8.81 -13.91 9.15
N ARG A 232 9.86 -14.17 8.37
CA ARG A 232 11.08 -13.39 8.33
C ARG A 232 11.49 -13.15 6.90
N GLY A 233 11.87 -11.91 6.60
CA GLY A 233 12.46 -11.49 5.35
C GLY A 233 13.80 -10.78 5.57
N ASP A 234 14.75 -11.01 4.68
CA ASP A 234 16.03 -10.32 4.61
C ASP A 234 16.24 -9.88 3.16
N SER A 235 16.32 -8.58 2.93
CA SER A 235 16.22 -7.97 1.62
C SER A 235 17.31 -6.94 1.39
N GLN A 236 17.98 -7.05 0.24
CA GLN A 236 18.81 -5.99 -0.30
C GLN A 236 18.08 -5.30 -1.45
N GLY A 237 17.79 -4.01 -1.29
CA GLY A 237 17.14 -3.18 -2.30
C GLY A 237 18.14 -2.49 -3.21
N GLN A 238 17.74 -2.25 -4.48
CA GLN A 238 18.52 -1.38 -5.38
C GLN A 238 18.54 0.07 -4.84
N PRO A 239 19.52 0.90 -5.28
CA PRO A 239 19.55 2.32 -4.92
C PRO A 239 18.24 3.03 -5.29
N LEU A 240 17.63 3.70 -4.33
CA LEU A 240 16.40 4.48 -4.53
C LEU A 240 16.70 5.94 -4.86
N THR A 241 17.73 6.50 -4.25
CA THR A 241 18.12 7.90 -4.40
C THR A 241 19.51 8.03 -4.99
N PHE A 242 19.79 9.18 -5.59
CA PHE A 242 21.09 9.47 -6.19
C PHE A 242 21.51 10.88 -5.84
N THR A 243 22.79 11.05 -5.51
CA THR A 243 23.39 12.36 -5.34
C THR A 243 23.68 12.95 -6.72
N THR A 244 23.19 14.15 -6.99
CA THR A 244 23.27 14.78 -8.31
C THR A 244 23.75 16.22 -8.24
N ALA A 245 24.33 16.73 -9.34
CA ALA A 245 24.65 18.14 -9.52
C ALA A 245 24.34 18.57 -10.96
N THR A 246 23.59 19.65 -11.15
CA THR A 246 23.39 20.21 -12.49
C THR A 246 24.67 20.83 -13.01
N VAL A 247 24.97 20.67 -14.30
CA VAL A 247 26.21 21.21 -14.89
C VAL A 247 26.28 22.71 -14.68
N ALA A 248 25.16 23.42 -14.85
CA ALA A 248 25.07 24.87 -14.71
C ALA A 248 25.30 25.38 -13.28
N SER A 249 25.06 24.55 -12.23
CA SER A 249 25.28 24.97 -10.83
C SER A 249 26.76 25.02 -10.43
N GLY A 250 27.65 24.43 -11.21
CA GLY A 250 29.10 24.49 -10.97
C GLY A 250 29.69 25.83 -11.34
N THR A 251 30.49 26.40 -10.47
CA THR A 251 31.25 27.64 -10.74
C THR A 251 32.43 27.32 -11.68
N PRO A 252 32.56 28.00 -12.83
CA PRO A 252 33.72 27.82 -13.71
C PRO A 252 35.05 28.08 -12.94
N GLY A 253 36.03 27.23 -13.15
CA GLY A 253 37.34 27.35 -12.51
C GLY A 253 37.94 26.03 -12.09
N ARG A 254 39.13 26.08 -11.52
CA ARG A 254 39.88 24.87 -11.06
C ARG A 254 39.82 24.61 -9.55
N ALA A 255 39.00 25.36 -8.84
CA ALA A 255 38.87 25.17 -7.40
C ALA A 255 38.23 23.82 -7.06
N GLY A 256 38.61 23.23 -5.91
CA GLY A 256 38.14 21.92 -5.44
C GLY A 256 39.02 20.75 -5.90
N THR A 257 38.81 19.61 -5.27
CA THR A 257 39.51 18.35 -5.57
C THR A 257 39.07 17.83 -6.95
N PRO A 258 39.98 17.66 -7.92
CA PRO A 258 39.63 17.01 -9.19
C PRO A 258 39.11 15.60 -8.97
N VAL A 259 37.97 15.28 -9.56
CA VAL A 259 37.31 13.96 -9.39
C VAL A 259 36.88 13.39 -10.74
N ALA A 260 36.89 12.06 -10.82
CA ALA A 260 36.36 11.25 -11.92
C ALA A 260 35.28 10.29 -11.39
N GLY A 261 34.62 9.52 -12.26
CA GLY A 261 33.62 8.48 -11.90
C GLY A 261 32.18 8.98 -11.87
N PHE A 262 31.91 10.27 -12.05
CA PHE A 262 30.55 10.79 -12.21
C PHE A 262 29.90 10.27 -13.51
N VAL A 263 28.58 10.10 -13.49
CA VAL A 263 27.81 9.66 -14.67
C VAL A 263 27.06 10.87 -15.27
N PRO A 264 27.36 11.30 -16.51
CA PRO A 264 26.63 12.38 -17.16
C PRO A 264 25.24 11.93 -17.60
N GLY A 265 24.28 12.83 -17.60
CA GLY A 265 22.91 12.55 -18.02
C GLY A 265 22.07 13.82 -18.14
N LEU A 266 20.75 13.60 -18.28
CA LEU A 266 19.75 14.67 -18.30
C LEU A 266 18.78 14.46 -17.13
N ASN A 267 18.42 15.55 -16.46
CA ASN A 267 17.43 15.52 -15.40
C ASN A 267 15.99 15.51 -15.96
N THR A 268 15.00 15.65 -15.10
CA THR A 268 13.57 15.61 -15.46
C THR A 268 13.14 16.76 -16.39
N THR A 269 13.88 17.86 -16.44
CA THR A 269 13.64 19.01 -17.35
C THR A 269 14.57 19.03 -18.57
N ASN A 270 15.25 17.89 -18.85
CA ASN A 270 16.29 17.77 -19.90
C ASN A 270 17.50 18.70 -19.69
N THR A 271 17.74 19.16 -18.46
CA THR A 271 18.93 19.93 -18.13
C THR A 271 20.11 18.98 -17.86
N PRO A 272 21.30 19.24 -18.46
CA PRO A 272 22.48 18.41 -18.19
C PRO A 272 22.86 18.39 -16.71
N TRP A 273 23.12 17.21 -16.19
CA TRP A 273 23.58 16.99 -14.83
C TRP A 273 24.61 15.86 -14.74
N TYR A 274 25.19 15.71 -13.57
CA TYR A 274 26.02 14.59 -13.18
C TYR A 274 25.35 13.83 -12.04
N ILE A 275 25.37 12.50 -12.13
CA ILE A 275 25.09 11.61 -11.01
C ILE A 275 26.41 11.27 -10.36
N LEU A 276 26.54 11.58 -9.08
CA LEU A 276 27.78 11.56 -8.31
C LEU A 276 27.92 10.29 -7.48
N GLY A 277 26.82 9.57 -7.29
CA GLY A 277 26.76 8.32 -6.54
C GLY A 277 25.33 7.93 -6.19
N SER A 278 25.17 6.72 -5.67
CA SER A 278 23.93 6.25 -5.08
C SER A 278 23.77 6.82 -3.67
N GLY A 279 22.52 7.17 -3.34
CA GLY A 279 22.11 7.55 -2.00
C GLY A 279 21.60 6.32 -1.24
N THR A 280 20.33 6.38 -0.86
CA THR A 280 19.71 5.31 -0.04
C THR A 280 19.61 4.00 -0.80
N GLN A 281 20.37 3.02 -0.35
CA GLN A 281 20.28 1.61 -0.70
C GLN A 281 20.02 0.86 0.59
N TYR A 282 18.86 0.21 0.70
CA TYR A 282 18.44 -0.44 1.94
C TYR A 282 18.88 -1.89 2.01
N HIS A 283 19.42 -2.27 3.17
CA HIS A 283 19.41 -3.64 3.67
C HIS A 283 18.36 -3.72 4.78
N THR A 284 17.34 -4.52 4.59
CA THR A 284 16.14 -4.56 5.44
C THR A 284 15.90 -5.96 5.96
N VAL A 285 15.81 -6.11 7.28
CA VAL A 285 15.41 -7.34 7.95
C VAL A 285 14.11 -7.12 8.67
N GLN A 286 13.09 -7.90 8.33
CA GLN A 286 11.76 -7.81 8.93
C GLN A 286 11.34 -9.12 9.55
N ASP A 287 10.75 -9.04 10.73
CA ASP A 287 10.08 -10.13 11.41
C ASP A 287 8.61 -9.78 11.62
N HIS A 288 7.75 -10.76 11.42
CA HIS A 288 6.32 -10.63 11.63
C HIS A 288 5.81 -11.82 12.44
N ALA A 289 4.87 -11.57 13.34
CA ALA A 289 4.10 -12.60 14.01
C ALA A 289 2.65 -12.16 14.17
N LYS A 290 1.73 -13.07 13.91
CA LYS A 290 0.30 -12.86 14.11
C LYS A 290 -0.32 -14.00 14.90
N LEU A 291 -1.24 -13.66 15.81
CA LEU A 291 -2.12 -14.58 16.51
C LEU A 291 -3.57 -14.14 16.24
N LYS A 292 -4.39 -15.06 15.75
CA LYS A 292 -5.84 -14.87 15.63
C LYS A 292 -6.53 -15.92 16.49
N LEU A 293 -7.40 -15.48 17.40
CA LEU A 293 -8.23 -16.32 18.24
C LEU A 293 -9.70 -16.00 17.96
N ALA A 294 -10.51 -17.01 17.72
CA ALA A 294 -11.94 -16.83 17.58
C ALA A 294 -12.69 -17.81 18.48
N TYR A 295 -13.76 -17.32 19.08
CA TYR A 295 -14.66 -18.08 19.94
C TYR A 295 -16.10 -17.93 19.46
N ASP A 296 -16.74 -19.04 19.17
CA ASP A 296 -18.14 -19.10 18.77
C ASP A 296 -19.01 -19.26 20.02
N PHE A 297 -19.61 -18.14 20.49
CA PHE A 297 -20.56 -18.18 21.64
C PHE A 297 -21.82 -18.97 21.32
N SER A 298 -22.17 -19.03 20.05
CA SER A 298 -23.26 -19.78 19.47
C SER A 298 -22.98 -20.03 17.99
N THR A 299 -23.86 -20.75 17.31
CA THR A 299 -23.80 -20.97 15.86
C THR A 299 -23.90 -19.67 15.06
N SER A 300 -24.29 -18.57 15.68
CA SER A 300 -24.53 -17.28 15.04
C SER A 300 -23.76 -16.11 15.64
N VAL A 301 -23.03 -16.27 16.74
CA VAL A 301 -22.26 -15.18 17.37
C VAL A 301 -20.82 -15.60 17.58
N THR A 302 -19.90 -14.86 16.96
CA THR A 302 -18.45 -15.12 17.05
C THR A 302 -17.73 -13.88 17.56
N ALA A 303 -16.81 -14.06 18.52
CA ALA A 303 -15.78 -13.07 18.83
C ALA A 303 -14.47 -13.47 18.16
N THR A 304 -13.74 -12.48 17.69
CA THR A 304 -12.40 -12.67 17.11
C THR A 304 -11.45 -11.64 17.69
N TYR A 305 -10.31 -12.10 18.20
CA TYR A 305 -9.19 -11.25 18.61
C TYR A 305 -8.00 -11.52 17.70
N THR A 306 -7.36 -10.45 17.23
CA THR A 306 -6.15 -10.48 16.40
C THR A 306 -5.06 -9.67 17.07
N LEU A 307 -3.89 -10.28 17.25
CA LEU A 307 -2.65 -9.62 17.64
C LEU A 307 -1.64 -9.74 16.51
N GLY A 308 -1.16 -8.62 16.00
CA GLY A 308 -0.05 -8.53 15.06
C GLY A 308 1.16 -7.87 15.72
N TRP A 309 2.32 -8.41 15.46
CA TRP A 309 3.62 -7.84 15.80
C TRP A 309 4.48 -7.76 14.55
N TRP A 310 5.09 -6.61 14.34
CA TRP A 310 6.01 -6.37 13.23
C TRP A 310 7.25 -5.66 13.76
N GLN A 311 8.41 -6.15 13.36
CA GLN A 311 9.70 -5.55 13.64
C GLN A 311 10.46 -5.32 12.34
N ASN A 312 11.16 -4.19 12.27
CA ASN A 312 12.00 -3.84 11.14
C ASN A 312 13.34 -3.29 11.63
N SER A 313 14.42 -3.77 11.03
CA SER A 313 15.75 -3.19 11.13
C SER A 313 16.24 -2.91 9.70
N SER A 314 16.50 -1.66 9.39
CA SER A 314 16.85 -1.26 8.03
C SER A 314 18.04 -0.32 8.03
N GLU A 315 19.04 -0.63 7.21
CA GLU A 315 20.23 0.17 7.03
C GLU A 315 20.25 0.79 5.63
N GLY A 316 20.23 2.12 5.55
CA GLY A 316 20.40 2.85 4.30
C GLY A 316 21.87 3.23 4.11
N ARG A 317 22.50 2.71 3.06
CA ARG A 317 23.93 2.94 2.77
C ARG A 317 24.10 3.65 1.43
N PRO A 318 24.89 4.74 1.36
CA PRO A 318 25.25 5.40 0.12
C PRO A 318 26.56 4.89 -0.48
N GLU A 319 26.75 5.11 -1.77
CA GLU A 319 28.02 4.89 -2.45
C GLU A 319 28.40 6.12 -3.28
N SER A 320 29.58 6.70 -3.04
CA SER A 320 30.13 7.73 -3.93
C SER A 320 30.82 7.09 -5.13
N TYR A 321 30.48 7.51 -6.33
CA TYR A 321 31.20 7.14 -7.55
C TYR A 321 32.44 8.00 -7.77
N LEU A 322 32.50 9.18 -7.11
CA LEU A 322 33.60 10.10 -7.26
C LEU A 322 34.90 9.54 -6.70
N ARG A 323 35.96 9.62 -7.49
CA ARG A 323 37.32 9.22 -7.11
C ARG A 323 38.27 10.37 -7.32
N ASN A 324 39.11 10.66 -6.33
CA ASN A 324 40.23 11.60 -6.44
C ASN A 324 41.40 10.99 -7.23
N ALA A 325 42.48 11.74 -7.43
CA ALA A 325 43.65 11.28 -8.16
C ALA A 325 44.37 10.05 -7.54
N ALA A 326 44.15 9.80 -6.24
CA ALA A 326 44.64 8.61 -5.54
C ALA A 326 43.67 7.41 -5.58
N GLY A 327 42.54 7.54 -6.33
CA GLY A 327 41.52 6.50 -6.43
C GLY A 327 40.58 6.41 -5.20
N GLN A 328 40.70 7.30 -4.23
CA GLN A 328 39.90 7.28 -3.00
C GLN A 328 38.51 7.89 -3.25
N PRO A 329 37.43 7.35 -2.65
CA PRO A 329 36.10 7.92 -2.79
C PRO A 329 35.99 9.29 -2.12
N VAL A 330 35.26 10.23 -2.77
CA VAL A 330 35.01 11.57 -2.26
C VAL A 330 33.52 11.72 -1.93
N TYR A 331 33.21 12.06 -0.69
CA TYR A 331 31.82 12.14 -0.19
C TYR A 331 31.38 13.57 0.14
N SER A 332 32.28 14.51 0.36
CA SER A 332 31.96 15.87 0.80
C SER A 332 33.05 16.87 0.44
N GLY A 333 32.74 18.15 0.63
CA GLY A 333 33.68 19.25 0.39
C GLY A 333 33.70 19.75 -1.06
N PRO A 334 34.67 20.63 -1.38
CA PRO A 334 34.78 21.19 -2.72
C PRO A 334 35.38 20.16 -3.70
N VAL A 335 34.68 19.89 -4.79
CA VAL A 335 35.11 19.01 -5.88
C VAL A 335 35.16 19.77 -7.20
N ASN A 336 36.05 19.33 -8.12
CA ASN A 336 36.13 19.85 -9.47
C ASN A 336 35.77 18.77 -10.50
N ILE A 337 34.73 19.04 -11.28
CA ILE A 337 34.27 18.19 -12.37
C ILE A 337 34.44 18.95 -13.69
N LEU A 338 35.35 18.50 -14.52
CA LEU A 338 35.58 19.06 -15.87
C LEU A 338 35.75 20.60 -15.88
N GLY A 339 36.51 21.17 -14.95
CA GLY A 339 36.77 22.62 -14.89
C GLY A 339 35.64 23.42 -14.23
N ARG A 340 34.74 22.79 -13.52
CA ARG A 340 33.70 23.43 -12.68
C ARG A 340 33.78 22.96 -11.24
N SER A 341 33.69 23.89 -10.31
CA SER A 341 33.73 23.63 -8.89
C SER A 341 32.32 23.48 -8.34
N TYR A 342 32.13 22.43 -7.51
CA TYR A 342 30.91 22.14 -6.77
C TYR A 342 31.25 21.95 -5.29
N THR A 343 30.33 22.24 -4.40
CA THR A 343 30.48 21.94 -2.97
C THR A 343 29.48 20.86 -2.58
N LEU A 344 30.01 19.70 -2.18
CA LEU A 344 29.18 18.61 -1.63
C LEU A 344 28.96 18.83 -0.14
N ALA A 345 27.69 18.88 0.25
CA ALA A 345 27.33 18.96 1.68
C ALA A 345 27.81 17.71 2.42
N PRO A 346 28.08 17.76 3.73
CA PRO A 346 28.40 16.57 4.53
C PRO A 346 27.33 15.47 4.46
N THR A 347 26.08 15.85 4.24
CA THR A 347 24.91 14.98 4.13
C THR A 347 24.54 14.62 2.67
N ALA A 348 25.43 14.91 1.70
CA ALA A 348 25.16 14.60 0.29
C ALA A 348 25.01 13.09 0.03
N PHE A 349 25.62 12.27 0.85
CA PHE A 349 25.55 10.81 0.82
C PHE A 349 25.01 10.30 2.17
N PRO A 350 23.67 10.23 2.34
CA PRO A 350 23.04 9.99 3.62
C PRO A 350 23.17 8.51 4.04
N LEU A 351 23.60 8.31 5.28
CA LEU A 351 23.47 7.05 6.02
C LEU A 351 22.21 7.12 6.88
N THR A 352 21.52 6.00 7.04
CA THR A 352 20.39 5.88 7.98
C THR A 352 20.37 4.50 8.60
N ASP A 353 19.95 4.44 9.87
CA ASP A 353 19.64 3.19 10.56
C ASP A 353 18.23 3.35 11.15
N ASP A 354 17.32 2.48 10.73
CA ASP A 354 15.92 2.43 11.18
C ASP A 354 15.71 1.22 12.08
N ASP A 355 15.05 1.41 13.22
CA ASP A 355 14.73 0.37 14.19
C ASP A 355 13.29 0.58 14.66
N GLN A 356 12.41 -0.32 14.25
CA GLN A 356 10.97 -0.19 14.41
C GLN A 356 10.38 -1.45 15.02
N THR A 357 9.40 -1.27 15.91
CA THR A 357 8.55 -2.33 16.46
C THR A 357 7.16 -1.79 16.60
N HIS A 358 6.20 -2.37 15.89
CA HIS A 358 4.80 -1.97 15.90
C HIS A 358 3.92 -3.13 16.33
N TYR A 359 2.81 -2.78 16.99
CA TYR A 359 1.76 -3.72 17.40
C TYR A 359 0.43 -3.34 16.78
N MET A 360 -0.34 -4.35 16.44
CA MET A 360 -1.72 -4.23 16.00
C MET A 360 -2.60 -5.10 16.88
N HIS A 361 -3.65 -4.53 17.42
CA HIS A 361 -4.69 -5.26 18.14
C HIS A 361 -6.03 -5.04 17.43
N GLY A 362 -6.78 -6.10 17.26
CA GLY A 362 -8.13 -6.04 16.74
C GLY A 362 -9.05 -6.95 17.57
N LEU A 363 -10.22 -6.46 17.90
CA LEU A 363 -11.28 -7.22 18.54
C LEU A 363 -12.58 -6.97 17.79
N SER A 364 -13.25 -8.03 17.39
CA SER A 364 -14.60 -7.94 16.84
C SER A 364 -15.52 -8.97 17.48
N VAL A 365 -16.76 -8.57 17.73
CA VAL A 365 -17.84 -9.49 18.10
C VAL A 365 -18.97 -9.23 17.11
N LYS A 366 -19.39 -10.29 16.42
CA LYS A 366 -20.41 -10.16 15.39
C LYS A 366 -21.41 -11.30 15.41
N SER A 367 -22.65 -10.97 15.04
CA SER A 367 -23.67 -11.95 14.76
C SER A 367 -23.76 -12.27 13.26
N ASN A 368 -24.19 -13.46 12.92
CA ASN A 368 -24.54 -13.92 11.57
C ASN A 368 -25.72 -14.87 11.67
N THR A 369 -26.85 -14.33 12.12
CA THR A 369 -28.07 -15.10 12.33
C THR A 369 -28.76 -15.43 11.01
N ARG A 370 -28.50 -14.62 9.96
CA ARG A 370 -29.28 -14.58 8.71
C ARG A 370 -30.76 -14.37 8.95
N GLY A 371 -31.12 -13.82 10.13
CA GLY A 371 -32.49 -13.49 10.53
C GLY A 371 -32.80 -12.02 10.24
N GLU A 372 -33.76 -11.50 11.03
CA GLU A 372 -34.17 -10.09 10.93
C GLU A 372 -33.05 -9.12 11.33
N TRP A 373 -32.24 -9.49 12.33
CA TRP A 373 -31.21 -8.63 12.90
C TRP A 373 -29.83 -9.31 12.90
N ASP A 374 -28.84 -8.57 12.46
CA ASP A 374 -27.43 -8.84 12.71
C ASP A 374 -26.72 -7.58 13.19
N TRP A 375 -25.60 -7.78 13.89
CA TRP A 375 -24.82 -6.67 14.44
C TRP A 375 -23.34 -7.04 14.53
N GLU A 376 -22.50 -6.01 14.58
CA GLU A 376 -21.06 -6.14 14.81
C GLU A 376 -20.55 -4.97 15.65
N VAL A 377 -19.67 -5.26 16.61
CA VAL A 377 -18.87 -4.28 17.33
C VAL A 377 -17.41 -4.63 17.11
N ALA A 378 -16.63 -3.65 16.63
CA ALA A 378 -15.21 -3.83 16.35
C ALA A 378 -14.39 -2.69 16.95
N ALA A 379 -13.21 -3.03 17.46
CA ALA A 379 -12.23 -2.08 17.94
C ALA A 379 -10.84 -2.48 17.46
N SER A 380 -10.00 -1.50 17.11
CA SER A 380 -8.61 -1.75 16.79
C SER A 380 -7.68 -0.69 17.37
N LEU A 381 -6.43 -1.10 17.59
CA LEU A 381 -5.33 -0.24 18.01
C LEU A 381 -4.11 -0.58 17.17
N TYR A 382 -3.46 0.43 16.64
CA TYR A 382 -2.15 0.35 16.02
C TYR A 382 -1.17 1.23 16.78
N ASP A 383 -0.10 0.66 17.30
CA ASP A 383 0.85 1.34 18.16
C ASP A 383 2.29 1.26 17.61
N TYR A 384 2.94 2.41 17.52
CA TYR A 384 4.37 2.52 17.27
C TYR A 384 5.11 2.40 18.61
N ALA A 385 5.26 1.18 19.13
CA ALA A 385 5.96 0.96 20.39
C ALA A 385 7.41 1.43 20.34
N ARG A 386 8.03 1.29 19.19
CA ARG A 386 9.36 1.82 18.85
C ARG A 386 9.39 2.18 17.37
N ASP A 387 9.84 3.39 17.06
CA ASP A 387 10.06 3.83 15.69
C ASP A 387 11.17 4.89 15.71
N ARG A 388 12.39 4.46 15.44
CA ARG A 388 13.59 5.28 15.49
C ARG A 388 14.35 5.25 14.20
N GLN A 389 14.72 6.44 13.74
CA GLN A 389 15.68 6.63 12.66
C GLN A 389 16.90 7.38 13.20
N ARG A 390 18.08 6.87 12.91
CA ARG A 390 19.36 7.50 13.21
C ARG A 390 20.07 7.90 11.94
N ALA A 391 20.72 9.07 11.94
CA ALA A 391 21.45 9.57 10.79
C ALA A 391 22.64 10.44 11.26
N PRO A 392 23.83 10.35 10.61
CA PRO A 392 24.95 11.22 10.90
C PRO A 392 24.72 12.64 10.38
N THR A 393 25.39 13.59 11.04
CA THR A 393 25.58 14.96 10.53
C THR A 393 27.01 15.21 10.05
N VAL A 394 27.90 14.25 10.30
CA VAL A 394 29.26 14.22 9.77
C VAL A 394 29.27 13.47 8.42
N ALA A 395 30.26 13.82 7.58
CA ALA A 395 30.37 13.22 6.26
C ALA A 395 30.99 11.83 6.30
N MET A 396 30.67 11.01 5.29
CA MET A 396 31.43 9.83 4.93
C MET A 396 32.89 10.22 4.56
N PRO A 397 33.92 9.36 4.82
CA PRO A 397 33.81 8.04 5.44
C PRO A 397 33.77 8.05 6.98
N LEU A 398 33.96 9.21 7.63
CA LEU A 398 33.98 9.31 9.11
C LEU A 398 32.66 8.81 9.73
N ALA A 399 31.54 9.10 9.10
CA ALA A 399 30.22 8.66 9.53
C ALA A 399 30.09 7.14 9.74
N GLN A 400 30.87 6.32 9.04
CA GLN A 400 30.88 4.86 9.23
C GLN A 400 31.38 4.43 10.62
N PHE A 401 32.22 5.27 11.24
CA PHE A 401 32.85 5.00 12.53
C PHE A 401 32.16 5.73 13.70
N GLY A 402 31.00 6.35 13.45
CA GLY A 402 30.28 7.14 14.45
C GLY A 402 30.32 8.64 14.17
N GLY A 403 30.50 9.44 15.24
CA GLY A 403 30.50 10.90 15.18
C GLY A 403 29.11 11.50 15.39
N ALA A 404 29.04 12.82 15.26
CA ALA A 404 27.80 13.55 15.51
C ALA A 404 26.67 13.14 14.58
N GLY A 405 25.44 13.16 15.10
CA GLY A 405 24.26 12.85 14.31
C GLY A 405 22.97 13.13 15.05
N THR A 406 21.86 12.61 14.52
CA THR A 406 20.52 12.83 15.05
C THR A 406 19.77 11.50 15.23
N VAL A 407 18.87 11.52 16.20
CA VAL A 407 17.87 10.47 16.46
C VAL A 407 16.50 11.10 16.27
N GLN A 408 15.72 10.59 15.34
CA GLN A 408 14.29 10.87 15.18
C GLN A 408 13.52 9.72 15.80
N ASP A 409 12.58 10.02 16.69
CA ASP A 409 11.78 9.02 17.43
C ASP A 409 10.30 9.35 17.29
N GLN A 410 9.51 8.36 16.89
CA GLN A 410 8.05 8.41 16.81
C GLN A 410 7.42 7.40 17.80
N GLY A 411 8.22 6.57 18.46
CA GLY A 411 7.75 5.53 19.37
C GLY A 411 7.00 6.08 20.58
N GLY A 412 5.93 5.40 20.99
CA GLY A 412 5.10 5.72 22.16
C GLY A 412 4.26 6.99 22.06
N SER A 413 4.36 7.73 20.95
CA SER A 413 3.59 8.96 20.72
C SER A 413 2.89 9.00 19.36
N THR A 414 2.92 7.90 18.63
CA THR A 414 2.37 7.78 17.29
C THR A 414 1.55 6.51 17.18
N GLY A 415 0.38 6.59 16.53
CA GLY A 415 -0.50 5.46 16.33
C GLY A 415 -1.94 5.90 16.05
N TRP A 416 -2.84 4.93 15.99
CA TRP A 416 -4.27 5.18 15.83
C TRP A 416 -5.11 4.11 16.50
N ASN A 417 -6.37 4.46 16.76
CA ASN A 417 -7.38 3.51 17.22
C ASN A 417 -8.69 3.75 16.51
N THR A 418 -9.44 2.68 16.32
CA THR A 418 -10.78 2.70 15.71
C THR A 418 -11.77 1.98 16.61
N LEU A 419 -13.00 2.47 16.63
CA LEU A 419 -14.14 1.83 17.28
C LEU A 419 -15.34 1.96 16.37
N ALA A 420 -16.02 0.85 16.08
CA ALA A 420 -17.20 0.84 15.24
C ALA A 420 -18.26 -0.10 15.80
N ALA A 421 -19.53 0.31 15.68
CA ALA A 421 -20.68 -0.54 15.90
C ALA A 421 -21.60 -0.41 14.71
N LYS A 422 -22.06 -1.54 14.16
CA LYS A 422 -23.02 -1.58 13.06
C LYS A 422 -24.13 -2.55 13.32
N GLY A 423 -25.30 -2.27 12.76
CA GLY A 423 -26.46 -3.14 12.73
C GLY A 423 -26.93 -3.36 11.30
N THR A 424 -27.46 -4.52 11.04
CA THR A 424 -28.19 -4.85 9.80
C THR A 424 -29.58 -5.28 10.16
N TRP A 425 -30.57 -4.57 9.60
CA TRP A 425 -32.00 -4.86 9.81
C TRP A 425 -32.64 -5.32 8.50
N ARG A 426 -33.30 -6.46 8.54
CA ARG A 426 -34.01 -7.08 7.42
C ARG A 426 -35.47 -7.29 7.77
N PRO A 427 -36.34 -6.26 7.61
CA PRO A 427 -37.73 -6.28 8.09
C PRO A 427 -38.58 -7.41 7.49
N GLN A 428 -38.20 -7.94 6.34
CA GLN A 428 -38.88 -9.07 5.69
C GLN A 428 -37.97 -10.32 5.59
N GLY A 429 -36.90 -10.40 6.40
CA GLY A 429 -35.88 -11.47 6.30
C GLY A 429 -34.89 -11.30 5.15
N VAL A 430 -34.04 -12.31 4.93
CA VAL A 430 -32.91 -12.23 3.95
C VAL A 430 -33.36 -12.03 2.52
N GLY A 431 -34.53 -12.56 2.14
CA GLY A 431 -35.13 -12.38 0.79
C GLY A 431 -36.07 -11.19 0.68
N GLY A 432 -36.13 -10.32 1.69
CA GLY A 432 -37.01 -9.17 1.72
C GLY A 432 -36.60 -8.04 0.77
N ALA A 433 -37.51 -7.10 0.61
CA ALA A 433 -37.28 -5.94 -0.27
C ALA A 433 -36.24 -4.98 0.30
N HIS A 434 -36.08 -4.89 1.63
CA HIS A 434 -35.20 -3.96 2.29
C HIS A 434 -34.14 -4.66 3.13
N ILE A 435 -32.91 -4.19 3.04
CA ILE A 435 -31.81 -4.49 3.96
C ILE A 435 -31.23 -3.16 4.39
N VAL A 436 -31.44 -2.79 5.65
CA VAL A 436 -31.00 -1.51 6.21
C VAL A 436 -29.76 -1.76 7.07
N ASP A 437 -28.62 -1.23 6.61
CA ASP A 437 -27.38 -1.19 7.38
C ASP A 437 -27.22 0.19 8.02
N PHE A 438 -26.78 0.24 9.27
CA PHE A 438 -26.51 1.48 9.98
C PHE A 438 -25.39 1.30 11.00
N GLY A 439 -24.75 2.39 11.38
CA GLY A 439 -23.69 2.30 12.36
C GLY A 439 -23.14 3.63 12.82
N VAL A 440 -22.26 3.51 13.80
CA VAL A 440 -21.44 4.60 14.33
C VAL A 440 -19.99 4.17 14.32
N ALA A 441 -19.08 5.12 14.13
CA ALA A 441 -17.65 4.87 14.14
C ALA A 441 -16.90 6.04 14.76
N ARG A 442 -15.74 5.75 15.35
CA ARG A 442 -14.78 6.72 15.84
C ARG A 442 -13.39 6.28 15.45
N ASP A 443 -12.65 7.16 14.76
CA ASP A 443 -11.27 6.97 14.36
C ASP A 443 -10.42 8.09 14.95
N ALA A 444 -9.36 7.77 15.66
CA ALA A 444 -8.48 8.74 16.31
C ALA A 444 -7.02 8.44 15.96
N TYR A 445 -6.30 9.48 15.58
CA TYR A 445 -4.91 9.43 15.12
C TYR A 445 -4.06 10.39 15.96
N GLN A 446 -2.90 9.93 16.41
CA GLN A 446 -1.91 10.72 17.13
C GLN A 446 -0.57 10.61 16.41
N LEU A 447 0.08 11.74 16.15
CA LEU A 447 1.41 11.84 15.59
C LEU A 447 2.32 12.61 16.53
N GLY A 448 3.51 12.06 16.82
CA GLY A 448 4.60 12.74 17.49
C GLY A 448 5.92 12.42 16.81
N ILE A 449 6.64 13.43 16.33
CA ILE A 449 7.96 13.29 15.70
C ILE A 449 8.96 14.11 16.53
N LEU A 450 9.79 13.43 17.30
CA LEU A 450 10.80 14.03 18.16
C LEU A 450 12.18 13.79 17.59
N LYS A 451 12.88 14.86 17.19
CA LYS A 451 14.26 14.80 16.68
C LYS A 451 15.22 15.45 17.65
N ARG A 452 16.29 14.73 18.02
CA ARG A 452 17.34 15.18 18.93
C ARG A 452 18.72 14.90 18.35
N ASN A 453 19.72 15.66 18.77
CA ASN A 453 21.11 15.32 18.52
C ASN A 453 21.51 14.10 19.34
N ALA A 454 22.37 13.24 18.81
CA ALA A 454 23.00 12.13 19.52
C ALA A 454 24.30 12.60 20.18
N ILE A 455 24.56 12.17 21.42
CA ILE A 455 25.83 12.42 22.11
C ILE A 455 26.85 11.34 21.73
N GLY A 456 28.05 11.75 21.33
CA GLY A 456 29.15 10.86 21.02
C GLY A 456 29.04 10.27 19.62
N SER A 457 28.20 9.25 19.44
CA SER A 457 28.01 8.56 18.17
C SER A 457 26.55 8.60 17.72
N TRP A 458 26.35 8.84 16.42
CA TRP A 458 25.00 8.78 15.84
C TRP A 458 24.42 7.37 15.88
N GLN A 459 25.26 6.32 15.84
CA GLN A 459 24.84 4.92 15.75
C GLN A 459 24.17 4.43 17.05
N ASP A 460 24.74 4.76 18.21
CA ASP A 460 24.32 4.22 19.50
C ASP A 460 24.24 5.27 20.62
N GLY A 461 24.74 6.50 20.38
CA GLY A 461 24.74 7.57 21.36
C GLY A 461 23.35 7.96 21.86
N PRO A 462 23.20 8.32 23.13
CA PRO A 462 21.91 8.72 23.68
C PRO A 462 21.38 10.01 23.05
N PRO A 463 20.04 10.13 22.85
CA PRO A 463 19.43 11.40 22.43
C PRO A 463 19.64 12.52 23.46
N ALA A 464 20.01 13.72 23.02
CA ALA A 464 20.32 14.85 23.87
C ALA A 464 19.49 16.09 23.52
N THR A 465 20.13 17.11 22.94
CA THR A 465 19.52 18.41 22.67
C THR A 465 18.44 18.31 21.59
N LEU A 466 17.33 19.02 21.82
CA LEU A 466 16.21 19.09 20.88
C LEU A 466 16.65 19.76 19.58
N VAL A 467 16.32 19.11 18.45
CA VAL A 467 16.40 19.69 17.11
C VAL A 467 15.02 20.18 16.69
N SER A 468 14.03 19.29 16.72
CA SER A 468 12.63 19.61 16.45
C SER A 468 11.69 18.64 17.16
N ASN A 469 10.48 19.11 17.48
CA ASN A 469 9.40 18.29 17.97
C ASN A 469 8.10 18.78 17.32
N VAL A 470 7.39 17.90 16.62
CA VAL A 470 6.13 18.23 15.99
C VAL A 470 5.11 17.15 16.30
N GLY A 471 3.85 17.55 16.43
CA GLY A 471 2.82 16.57 16.72
C GLY A 471 1.43 17.17 16.84
N GLY A 472 0.46 16.29 17.07
CA GLY A 472 -0.93 16.64 17.25
C GLY A 472 -1.83 15.42 17.09
N ASN A 473 -3.14 15.67 17.14
CA ASN A 473 -4.17 14.64 17.04
C ASN A 473 -5.21 15.03 16.01
N THR A 474 -5.80 14.02 15.35
CA THR A 474 -7.07 14.17 14.64
C THR A 474 -8.03 13.07 15.08
N GLU A 475 -9.31 13.40 15.15
CA GLU A 475 -10.38 12.49 15.51
C GLU A 475 -11.56 12.69 14.57
N THR A 476 -12.23 11.61 14.16
CA THR A 476 -13.48 11.65 13.39
C THR A 476 -14.50 10.77 14.08
N VAL A 477 -15.66 11.32 14.37
CA VAL A 477 -16.85 10.59 14.80
C VAL A 477 -17.83 10.56 13.65
N ALA A 478 -18.43 9.41 13.38
CA ALA A 478 -19.35 9.24 12.27
C ALA A 478 -20.60 8.47 12.67
N ALA A 479 -21.71 8.82 12.02
CA ALA A 479 -22.93 8.02 12.01
C ALA A 479 -23.40 7.84 10.56
N TRP A 480 -23.92 6.67 10.23
CA TRP A 480 -24.34 6.37 8.88
C TRP A 480 -25.52 5.41 8.84
N VAL A 481 -26.27 5.49 7.74
CA VAL A 481 -27.35 4.58 7.40
C VAL A 481 -27.36 4.33 5.90
N GLN A 482 -27.72 3.12 5.50
CA GLN A 482 -27.81 2.71 4.10
C GLN A 482 -28.92 1.69 3.93
N ASP A 483 -29.83 1.91 2.98
CA ASP A 483 -30.87 0.94 2.63
C ASP A 483 -30.60 0.34 1.25
N SER A 484 -30.54 -0.97 1.18
CA SER A 484 -30.52 -1.75 -0.05
C SER A 484 -31.93 -2.22 -0.36
N TRP A 485 -32.58 -1.54 -1.32
CA TRP A 485 -33.99 -1.68 -1.66
C TRP A 485 -34.18 -2.38 -3.01
N SER A 486 -34.71 -3.60 -2.97
CA SER A 486 -35.17 -4.36 -4.16
C SER A 486 -36.62 -4.02 -4.45
N PHE A 487 -36.87 -2.90 -5.15
CA PHE A 487 -38.23 -2.35 -5.33
C PHE A 487 -39.02 -3.00 -6.49
N ALA A 488 -38.35 -3.75 -7.35
CA ALA A 488 -38.96 -4.53 -8.41
C ALA A 488 -38.07 -5.75 -8.77
N PRO A 489 -38.58 -6.78 -9.42
CA PRO A 489 -37.83 -8.04 -9.67
C PRO A 489 -36.49 -7.88 -10.40
N ARG A 490 -36.33 -6.81 -11.19
CA ARG A 490 -35.12 -6.53 -11.97
C ARG A 490 -34.43 -5.24 -11.55
N TRP A 491 -34.86 -4.61 -10.44
CA TRP A 491 -34.34 -3.32 -9.99
C TRP A 491 -33.95 -3.35 -8.54
N LYS A 492 -32.76 -2.85 -8.28
CA LYS A 492 -32.24 -2.64 -6.92
C LYS A 492 -31.67 -1.24 -6.81
N ALA A 493 -32.05 -0.53 -5.75
CA ALA A 493 -31.46 0.75 -5.37
C ALA A 493 -30.71 0.62 -4.05
N VAL A 494 -29.66 1.41 -3.88
CA VAL A 494 -29.02 1.61 -2.59
C VAL A 494 -28.96 3.10 -2.32
N LEU A 495 -29.47 3.51 -1.17
CA LEU A 495 -29.45 4.90 -0.72
C LEU A 495 -28.74 4.95 0.63
N GLY A 496 -27.75 5.79 0.75
CA GLY A 496 -26.93 5.91 1.95
C GLY A 496 -26.66 7.35 2.34
N LEU A 497 -26.50 7.58 3.62
CA LEU A 497 -26.10 8.86 4.19
C LEU A 497 -25.07 8.62 5.29
N ARG A 498 -23.98 9.38 5.26
CA ARG A 498 -22.94 9.39 6.29
C ARG A 498 -22.75 10.81 6.78
N TRP A 499 -22.84 11.01 8.08
CA TRP A 499 -22.42 12.21 8.78
C TRP A 499 -21.08 11.96 9.44
N GLU A 500 -20.17 12.94 9.36
CA GLU A 500 -18.86 12.92 9.98
C GLU A 500 -18.62 14.25 10.67
N ASP A 501 -18.12 14.18 11.91
CA ASP A 501 -17.62 15.30 12.69
C ASP A 501 -16.15 15.09 12.97
N TRP A 502 -15.32 15.97 12.45
CA TRP A 502 -13.87 15.90 12.52
C TRP A 502 -13.30 17.00 13.39
N GLN A 503 -12.30 16.65 14.19
CA GLN A 503 -11.56 17.59 15.03
C GLN A 503 -10.05 17.37 14.89
N ALA A 504 -9.29 18.48 14.82
CA ALA A 504 -7.83 18.52 14.98
C ALA A 504 -7.49 19.26 16.25
N SER A 505 -6.63 18.70 17.09
CA SER A 505 -6.32 19.20 18.42
C SER A 505 -4.88 18.94 18.81
N ASN A 506 -4.40 19.61 19.87
CA ASN A 506 -3.07 19.44 20.44
C ASN A 506 -1.92 19.60 19.43
N GLY A 507 -2.17 20.34 18.34
CA GLY A 507 -1.16 20.60 17.32
C GLY A 507 -0.07 21.52 17.82
N PHE A 508 1.20 21.20 17.54
CA PHE A 508 2.33 22.04 17.86
C PHE A 508 3.53 21.80 16.95
N THR A 509 4.38 22.82 16.86
CA THR A 509 5.73 22.73 16.29
C THR A 509 6.72 23.38 17.27
N ALA A 510 7.79 22.67 17.60
CA ALA A 510 8.82 23.15 18.51
C ALA A 510 10.24 22.94 17.98
N THR A 511 11.13 23.81 18.32
CA THR A 511 12.59 23.72 18.16
C THR A 511 13.27 23.95 19.50
N ALA A 512 14.59 23.93 19.55
CA ALA A 512 15.33 24.24 20.79
C ALA A 512 15.02 25.63 21.37
N SER A 513 14.57 26.57 20.54
CA SER A 513 14.35 27.98 20.92
C SER A 513 12.91 28.47 20.76
N SER A 514 12.01 27.67 20.26
CA SER A 514 10.63 28.10 19.99
C SER A 514 9.63 26.97 20.22
N TYR A 515 8.43 27.35 20.68
CA TYR A 515 7.27 26.47 20.78
C TYR A 515 6.04 27.21 20.23
N LEU A 516 5.43 26.63 19.21
CA LEU A 516 4.27 27.18 18.55
C LEU A 516 3.10 26.17 18.64
N PRO A 517 2.14 26.41 19.56
CA PRO A 517 0.91 25.63 19.60
C PRO A 517 -0.08 26.10 18.52
N TYR A 518 -0.93 25.19 18.05
CA TYR A 518 -2.02 25.48 17.12
C TYR A 518 -3.37 25.32 17.81
N ALA A 519 -4.31 26.17 17.44
CA ALA A 519 -5.66 26.12 17.98
C ALA A 519 -6.39 24.84 17.52
N THR A 520 -7.22 24.31 18.41
CA THR A 520 -8.17 23.26 18.08
C THR A 520 -9.17 23.76 17.06
N ARG A 521 -9.49 22.94 16.06
CA ARG A 521 -10.51 23.22 15.05
C ARG A 521 -11.29 21.96 14.70
N GLY A 522 -12.51 22.14 14.17
CA GLY A 522 -13.35 21.05 13.73
C GLY A 522 -14.23 21.44 12.55
N GLU A 523 -14.67 20.46 11.81
CA GLU A 523 -15.62 20.59 10.71
C GLU A 523 -16.52 19.38 10.67
N SER A 524 -17.81 19.60 10.29
CA SER A 524 -18.81 18.54 10.12
C SER A 524 -19.31 18.53 8.69
N ASP A 525 -19.46 17.34 8.12
CA ASP A 525 -19.94 17.15 6.76
C ASP A 525 -20.93 15.99 6.66
N VAL A 526 -21.78 16.04 5.62
CA VAL A 526 -22.72 14.98 5.26
C VAL A 526 -22.39 14.46 3.87
N SER A 527 -22.27 13.15 3.72
CA SER A 527 -21.89 12.48 2.49
C SER A 527 -23.00 11.54 2.00
N PRO A 528 -23.89 12.00 1.09
CA PRO A 528 -24.90 11.15 0.48
C PRO A 528 -24.29 10.17 -0.52
N LYS A 529 -24.93 8.99 -0.64
CA LYS A 529 -24.57 7.89 -1.54
C LYS A 529 -25.84 7.39 -2.21
N ALA A 530 -25.77 7.09 -3.51
CA ALA A 530 -26.86 6.46 -4.24
C ALA A 530 -26.29 5.49 -5.28
N ALA A 531 -26.91 4.35 -5.43
CA ALA A 531 -26.62 3.43 -6.51
C ALA A 531 -27.89 2.75 -6.99
N LEU A 532 -27.96 2.45 -8.29
CA LEU A 532 -29.08 1.79 -8.94
C LEU A 532 -28.56 0.68 -9.84
N ALA A 533 -29.12 -0.50 -9.75
CA ALA A 533 -28.90 -1.60 -10.69
C ALA A 533 -30.18 -2.00 -11.40
N TRP A 534 -30.03 -2.26 -12.69
CA TRP A 534 -31.09 -2.78 -13.54
C TRP A 534 -30.63 -4.04 -14.28
N GLN A 535 -31.29 -5.15 -13.99
CA GLN A 535 -31.11 -6.41 -14.75
C GLN A 535 -31.78 -6.25 -16.11
N TRP A 536 -31.00 -5.75 -17.09
CA TRP A 536 -31.52 -5.45 -18.43
C TRP A 536 -31.94 -6.72 -19.16
N THR A 537 -31.02 -7.71 -19.20
CA THR A 537 -31.30 -9.08 -19.69
C THR A 537 -30.87 -10.09 -18.61
N ASP A 538 -31.09 -11.37 -18.82
CA ASP A 538 -30.71 -12.40 -17.84
C ASP A 538 -29.18 -12.52 -17.67
N ASP A 539 -28.41 -12.03 -18.64
CA ASP A 539 -26.93 -12.03 -18.65
C ASP A 539 -26.29 -10.63 -18.55
N THR A 540 -27.09 -9.57 -18.49
CA THR A 540 -26.57 -8.18 -18.54
C THR A 540 -27.19 -7.31 -17.45
N VAL A 541 -26.33 -6.64 -16.71
CA VAL A 541 -26.71 -5.67 -15.64
C VAL A 541 -26.15 -4.28 -15.99
N LEU A 542 -26.99 -3.27 -15.87
CA LEU A 542 -26.60 -1.87 -15.93
C LEU A 542 -26.63 -1.29 -14.51
N LYS A 543 -25.59 -0.54 -14.15
CA LYS A 543 -25.42 0.07 -12.82
C LYS A 543 -25.13 1.56 -12.97
N ALA A 544 -25.70 2.36 -12.09
CA ALA A 544 -25.37 3.78 -11.95
C ALA A 544 -25.10 4.07 -10.48
N SER A 545 -24.01 4.76 -10.18
CA SER A 545 -23.62 5.09 -8.81
C SER A 545 -23.22 6.56 -8.70
N LEU A 546 -23.57 7.19 -7.58
CA LEU A 546 -23.20 8.55 -7.22
C LEU A 546 -22.83 8.59 -5.74
N GLY A 547 -21.67 9.15 -5.42
CA GLY A 547 -21.23 9.28 -4.03
C GLY A 547 -20.47 10.56 -3.78
N ARG A 548 -20.68 11.17 -2.62
CA ARG A 548 -19.87 12.24 -2.07
C ARG A 548 -18.89 11.65 -1.06
N ALA A 549 -17.63 12.09 -1.07
CA ALA A 549 -16.65 11.79 -0.03
C ALA A 549 -16.01 13.08 0.47
N VAL A 550 -15.69 13.12 1.77
CA VAL A 550 -14.97 14.23 2.40
C VAL A 550 -13.73 13.67 3.06
N ARG A 551 -12.55 13.97 2.52
CA ARG A 551 -11.26 13.60 3.11
C ARG A 551 -10.75 14.75 3.98
N TYR A 552 -10.74 14.54 5.27
CA TYR A 552 -10.17 15.51 6.20
C TYR A 552 -8.63 15.52 6.14
N PRO A 553 -7.98 16.67 6.40
CA PRO A 553 -6.52 16.73 6.51
C PRO A 553 -6.01 15.82 7.61
N THR A 554 -4.91 15.12 7.33
CA THR A 554 -4.25 14.24 8.31
C THR A 554 -3.40 15.05 9.27
N VAL A 555 -3.03 14.45 10.41
CA VAL A 555 -2.16 15.09 11.42
C VAL A 555 -0.86 15.58 10.80
N GLY A 556 -0.23 14.77 9.95
CA GLY A 556 1.03 15.10 9.26
C GLY A 556 0.89 16.23 8.25
N GLU A 557 -0.25 16.34 7.55
CA GLU A 557 -0.52 17.47 6.64
C GLU A 557 -0.74 18.78 7.39
N LEU A 558 -1.32 18.73 8.59
CA LEU A 558 -1.58 19.91 9.42
C LEU A 558 -0.34 20.38 10.19
N TYR A 559 0.38 19.47 10.80
CA TYR A 559 1.39 19.77 11.81
C TYR A 559 2.78 19.25 11.49
N GLY A 560 2.91 18.29 10.54
CA GLY A 560 4.21 17.78 10.13
C GLY A 560 5.07 18.86 9.53
N ALA A 561 6.31 18.99 9.98
CA ALA A 561 7.29 19.92 9.46
C ALA A 561 8.67 19.25 9.43
N THR A 562 9.42 19.49 8.36
CA THR A 562 10.81 19.05 8.25
C THR A 562 11.66 20.25 7.86
N THR A 563 12.63 20.57 8.69
CA THR A 563 13.62 21.61 8.42
C THR A 563 14.99 20.99 8.22
N GLY A 564 15.66 21.33 7.12
CA GLY A 564 17.01 20.90 6.80
C GLY A 564 17.12 20.23 5.41
N GLY A 565 18.25 20.43 4.74
CA GLY A 565 18.50 19.99 3.38
C GLY A 565 18.12 21.02 2.32
N ALA A 566 18.08 20.58 1.05
CA ALA A 566 17.79 21.46 -0.10
C ALA A 566 16.33 21.91 -0.19
N LEU A 567 15.42 21.18 0.51
CA LEU A 567 13.98 21.47 0.55
C LEU A 567 13.55 21.54 2.03
N SER A 568 12.77 22.58 2.38
CA SER A 568 12.07 22.66 3.65
C SER A 568 10.60 22.38 3.44
N PHE A 569 10.00 21.52 4.26
CA PHE A 569 8.56 21.28 4.30
C PHE A 569 7.96 22.08 5.45
N ILE A 570 6.87 22.78 5.17
CA ILE A 570 6.11 23.54 6.17
C ILE A 570 4.70 22.96 6.21
N ASN A 571 4.19 22.74 7.40
CA ASN A 571 2.78 22.40 7.64
C ASN A 571 1.85 23.60 7.37
N ASP A 572 0.58 23.31 7.13
CA ASP A 572 -0.49 24.30 7.09
C ASP A 572 -1.66 23.86 8.00
N PRO A 573 -1.78 24.40 9.22
CA PRO A 573 -2.84 24.02 10.14
C PRO A 573 -4.24 24.46 9.70
N TRP A 574 -4.35 25.25 8.61
CA TRP A 574 -5.60 25.80 8.09
C TRP A 574 -6.10 25.09 6.81
N LEU A 575 -5.53 23.95 6.47
CA LEU A 575 -5.99 23.15 5.32
C LEU A 575 -7.48 22.83 5.45
N ARG A 576 -8.21 23.02 4.35
CA ARG A 576 -9.62 22.65 4.26
C ARG A 576 -9.77 21.18 3.87
N PRO A 577 -10.87 20.51 4.27
CA PRO A 577 -11.18 19.17 3.79
C PRO A 577 -11.32 19.11 2.26
N GLU A 578 -10.81 18.06 1.69
CA GLU A 578 -11.01 17.72 0.28
C GLU A 578 -12.41 17.13 0.10
N LYS A 579 -13.19 17.65 -0.84
CA LYS A 579 -14.60 17.25 -1.08
C LYS A 579 -14.74 16.75 -2.52
N SER A 580 -15.09 15.49 -2.69
CA SER A 580 -15.24 14.89 -4.02
C SER A 580 -16.65 14.37 -4.26
N TRP A 581 -17.13 14.55 -5.49
CA TRP A 581 -18.28 13.86 -6.04
C TRP A 581 -17.82 12.90 -7.11
N THR A 582 -18.18 11.63 -6.97
CA THR A 582 -17.86 10.58 -7.93
C THR A 582 -19.12 9.97 -8.47
N SER A 583 -19.21 9.80 -9.78
CA SER A 583 -20.31 9.12 -10.48
C SER A 583 -19.76 8.05 -11.41
N GLU A 584 -20.49 6.93 -11.52
CA GLU A 584 -20.17 5.81 -12.41
C GLU A 584 -21.41 5.30 -13.13
N LEU A 585 -21.21 4.91 -14.40
CA LEU A 585 -22.15 4.12 -15.18
C LEU A 585 -21.44 2.86 -15.64
N THR A 586 -21.94 1.69 -15.24
CA THR A 586 -21.31 0.39 -15.51
C THR A 586 -22.28 -0.54 -16.23
N ALA A 587 -21.81 -1.17 -17.28
CA ALA A 587 -22.45 -2.32 -17.91
C ALA A 587 -21.62 -3.58 -17.63
N GLU A 588 -22.25 -4.60 -17.10
CA GLU A 588 -21.65 -5.93 -16.84
C GLU A 588 -22.40 -6.99 -17.66
N LYS A 589 -21.64 -7.84 -18.36
CA LYS A 589 -22.20 -8.95 -19.13
C LYS A 589 -21.55 -10.26 -18.73
N ASP A 590 -22.38 -11.23 -18.34
CA ASP A 590 -21.98 -12.61 -18.17
C ASP A 590 -21.91 -13.30 -19.55
N LEU A 591 -20.75 -13.81 -19.88
CA LEU A 591 -20.46 -14.53 -21.14
C LEU A 591 -20.53 -16.05 -20.97
N GLY A 592 -20.97 -16.53 -19.80
CA GLY A 592 -21.07 -17.94 -19.45
C GLY A 592 -19.77 -18.53 -18.89
N ASN A 593 -18.62 -18.20 -19.45
CA ASN A 593 -17.29 -18.59 -18.95
C ASN A 593 -16.45 -17.41 -18.47
N GLY A 594 -17.05 -16.22 -18.38
CA GLY A 594 -16.37 -15.02 -17.92
C GLY A 594 -17.30 -13.82 -17.85
N ILE A 595 -16.78 -12.72 -17.29
CA ILE A 595 -17.52 -11.46 -17.14
C ILE A 595 -16.77 -10.36 -17.89
N ALA A 596 -17.49 -9.64 -18.74
CA ALA A 596 -17.03 -8.42 -19.39
C ALA A 596 -17.69 -7.22 -18.72
N ARG A 597 -16.92 -6.16 -18.43
CA ARG A 597 -17.39 -4.95 -17.81
C ARG A 597 -16.87 -3.71 -18.53
N ALA A 598 -17.74 -2.72 -18.69
CA ALA A 598 -17.41 -1.37 -19.15
C ALA A 598 -17.96 -0.35 -18.14
N THR A 599 -17.09 0.53 -17.64
CA THR A 599 -17.43 1.57 -16.66
C THR A 599 -17.02 2.94 -17.20
N LEU A 600 -17.96 3.88 -17.23
CA LEU A 600 -17.69 5.31 -17.38
C LEU A 600 -17.63 5.91 -15.98
N PHE A 601 -16.62 6.70 -15.68
CA PHE A 601 -16.49 7.35 -14.38
C PHE A 601 -16.16 8.83 -14.51
N HIS A 602 -16.68 9.61 -13.56
CA HIS A 602 -16.41 11.03 -13.45
C HIS A 602 -16.24 11.41 -11.98
N GLU A 603 -15.21 12.20 -11.68
CA GLU A 603 -14.94 12.74 -10.36
C GLU A 603 -14.56 14.20 -10.43
N ASP A 604 -15.28 15.02 -9.65
CA ASP A 604 -14.93 16.42 -9.35
C ASP A 604 -14.45 16.49 -7.89
N THR A 605 -13.24 16.96 -7.67
CA THR A 605 -12.64 17.14 -6.35
C THR A 605 -12.36 18.61 -6.10
N ASP A 606 -13.03 19.17 -5.11
CA ASP A 606 -12.78 20.53 -4.62
C ASP A 606 -11.82 20.50 -3.43
N ASP A 607 -10.95 21.52 -3.33
CA ASP A 607 -9.94 21.68 -2.29
C ASP A 607 -8.97 20.48 -2.15
N ALA A 608 -8.61 19.84 -3.26
CA ALA A 608 -7.70 18.71 -3.28
C ALA A 608 -6.36 19.00 -2.57
N LEU A 609 -5.91 18.09 -1.72
CA LEU A 609 -4.74 18.28 -0.87
C LEU A 609 -3.48 17.76 -1.55
N TYR A 610 -2.56 18.66 -1.88
CA TYR A 610 -1.30 18.34 -2.55
C TYR A 610 -0.11 19.09 -1.94
N SER A 611 1.01 18.39 -1.82
CA SER A 611 2.29 19.05 -1.56
C SER A 611 2.74 19.79 -2.83
N GLN A 612 2.97 21.08 -2.72
CA GLN A 612 3.46 21.93 -3.80
C GLN A 612 4.59 22.84 -3.32
N LEU A 613 5.54 23.06 -4.26
CA LEU A 613 6.61 24.02 -4.05
C LEU A 613 6.02 25.44 -4.12
N ILE A 614 6.34 26.26 -3.13
CA ILE A 614 5.98 27.69 -3.16
C ILE A 614 6.82 28.36 -4.26
N PRO A 615 6.19 29.04 -5.23
CA PRO A 615 6.92 29.66 -6.34
C PRO A 615 8.08 30.53 -5.89
N ASN A 616 9.22 30.40 -6.57
CA ASN A 616 10.47 31.13 -6.29
C ASN A 616 11.11 30.85 -4.92
N THR A 617 10.77 29.74 -4.28
CA THR A 617 11.38 29.31 -3.02
C THR A 617 11.81 27.85 -3.11
N SER A 618 12.60 27.39 -2.11
CA SER A 618 12.89 25.96 -1.86
C SER A 618 11.96 25.34 -0.83
N ILE A 619 10.79 25.95 -0.60
CA ILE A 619 9.84 25.54 0.42
C ILE A 619 8.69 24.79 -0.23
N SER A 620 8.49 23.55 0.15
CA SER A 620 7.30 22.77 -0.19
C SER A 620 6.32 22.77 0.99
N ARG A 621 5.03 22.90 0.69
CA ARG A 621 3.99 22.75 1.70
C ARG A 621 2.74 22.10 1.11
N VAL A 622 1.97 21.40 1.95
CA VAL A 622 0.65 20.92 1.56
C VAL A 622 -0.30 22.11 1.44
N GLN A 623 -1.03 22.17 0.35
CA GLN A 623 -1.98 23.24 0.03
C GLN A 623 -3.23 22.67 -0.61
N ASN A 624 -4.35 23.39 -0.50
CA ASN A 624 -5.56 23.07 -1.22
C ASN A 624 -5.45 23.53 -2.69
N ILE A 625 -5.57 22.59 -3.62
CA ILE A 625 -5.85 22.86 -5.03
C ILE A 625 -7.35 23.04 -5.17
N ARG A 626 -7.79 24.18 -5.66
CA ARG A 626 -9.22 24.53 -5.64
C ARG A 626 -10.09 23.52 -6.37
N LYS A 627 -9.65 22.98 -7.53
CA LYS A 627 -10.42 21.99 -8.26
C LYS A 627 -9.57 21.08 -9.13
N VAL A 628 -9.79 19.76 -8.99
CA VAL A 628 -9.30 18.71 -9.87
C VAL A 628 -10.48 17.97 -10.45
N ARG A 629 -10.41 17.61 -11.74
CA ARG A 629 -11.46 16.84 -12.43
C ARG A 629 -10.85 15.63 -13.12
N THR A 630 -11.50 14.49 -12.95
CA THR A 630 -11.14 13.24 -13.62
C THR A 630 -12.34 12.68 -14.36
N THR A 631 -12.20 12.35 -15.63
CA THR A 631 -13.23 11.64 -16.42
C THR A 631 -12.56 10.50 -17.16
N GLY A 632 -13.18 9.33 -17.18
CA GLY A 632 -12.54 8.19 -17.83
C GLY A 632 -13.47 7.02 -18.14
N VAL A 633 -12.84 6.01 -18.73
CA VAL A 633 -13.46 4.74 -19.13
C VAL A 633 -12.58 3.61 -18.62
N GLU A 634 -13.19 2.57 -18.07
CA GLU A 634 -12.52 1.34 -17.71
C GLU A 634 -13.23 0.16 -18.39
N LEU A 635 -12.46 -0.67 -19.07
CA LEU A 635 -12.88 -1.95 -19.60
C LEU A 635 -12.19 -3.05 -18.84
N ALA A 636 -12.91 -4.09 -18.44
CA ALA A 636 -12.35 -5.25 -17.77
C ALA A 636 -13.00 -6.53 -18.27
N TYR A 637 -12.21 -7.58 -18.32
CA TYR A 637 -12.65 -8.93 -18.64
C TYR A 637 -11.92 -9.92 -17.74
N THR A 638 -12.66 -10.88 -17.21
CA THR A 638 -12.11 -12.08 -16.55
C THR A 638 -12.88 -13.28 -17.00
N GLY A 639 -12.17 -14.35 -17.36
CA GLY A 639 -12.79 -15.59 -17.82
C GLY A 639 -11.96 -16.81 -17.47
N GLN A 640 -12.65 -17.94 -17.32
CA GLN A 640 -12.08 -19.26 -17.06
C GLN A 640 -12.36 -20.18 -18.23
N ASP A 641 -11.46 -21.14 -18.48
CA ASP A 641 -11.58 -22.09 -19.61
C ASP A 641 -11.82 -21.38 -20.95
N VAL A 642 -11.16 -20.26 -21.19
CA VAL A 642 -11.36 -19.43 -22.39
C VAL A 642 -10.67 -20.10 -23.58
N TRP A 643 -11.44 -20.44 -24.62
CA TRP A 643 -11.04 -21.16 -25.83
C TRP A 643 -10.58 -22.61 -25.62
N ILE A 644 -9.76 -22.87 -24.59
CA ILE A 644 -9.26 -24.20 -24.23
C ILE A 644 -9.43 -24.42 -22.72
N ARG A 645 -9.64 -25.69 -22.36
CA ARG A 645 -9.76 -26.09 -20.95
C ARG A 645 -8.47 -25.74 -20.18
N GLY A 646 -8.63 -25.19 -19.00
CA GLY A 646 -7.54 -24.79 -18.09
C GLY A 646 -6.89 -23.46 -18.44
N LEU A 647 -7.37 -22.70 -19.45
CA LEU A 647 -6.87 -21.37 -19.77
C LEU A 647 -7.77 -20.29 -19.16
N ASP A 648 -7.27 -19.60 -18.17
CA ASP A 648 -7.90 -18.40 -17.59
C ASP A 648 -7.26 -17.15 -18.19
N LEU A 649 -8.10 -16.17 -18.52
CA LEU A 649 -7.68 -14.88 -19.06
C LEU A 649 -8.24 -13.75 -18.21
N GLY A 650 -7.44 -12.72 -18.01
CA GLY A 650 -7.89 -11.44 -17.48
C GLY A 650 -7.26 -10.30 -18.24
N ALA A 651 -8.05 -9.25 -18.45
CA ALA A 651 -7.60 -8.04 -19.13
C ALA A 651 -8.31 -6.81 -18.55
N SER A 652 -7.58 -5.71 -18.41
CA SER A 652 -8.17 -4.42 -18.10
C SER A 652 -7.51 -3.31 -18.91
N LEU A 653 -8.30 -2.30 -19.26
CA LEU A 653 -7.84 -1.09 -19.91
C LEU A 653 -8.56 0.11 -19.28
N THR A 654 -7.80 1.07 -18.77
CA THR A 654 -8.33 2.29 -18.20
C THR A 654 -7.77 3.49 -18.94
N PHE A 655 -8.67 4.37 -19.34
CA PHE A 655 -8.36 5.72 -19.78
C PHE A 655 -8.88 6.70 -18.73
N ALA A 656 -8.04 7.64 -18.28
CA ALA A 656 -8.40 8.69 -17.33
C ALA A 656 -7.82 10.04 -17.77
N ASP A 657 -8.69 10.99 -18.11
CA ASP A 657 -8.32 12.39 -18.30
C ASP A 657 -8.48 13.13 -16.98
N SER A 658 -7.37 13.28 -16.24
CA SER A 658 -7.35 13.89 -14.91
C SER A 658 -6.55 15.18 -14.95
N LYS A 659 -7.21 16.33 -14.67
CA LYS A 659 -6.66 17.67 -14.80
C LYS A 659 -6.93 18.57 -13.62
N ILE A 660 -5.98 19.47 -13.37
CA ILE A 660 -6.14 20.59 -12.45
C ILE A 660 -6.97 21.66 -13.17
N VAL A 661 -8.20 21.89 -12.72
CA VAL A 661 -9.13 22.85 -13.34
C VAL A 661 -8.95 24.25 -12.79
N ALA A 662 -8.65 24.36 -11.48
CA ALA A 662 -8.42 25.63 -10.82
C ALA A 662 -7.39 25.50 -9.72
N ASN A 663 -6.38 26.37 -9.72
CA ASN A 663 -5.36 26.50 -8.68
C ASN A 663 -4.83 27.93 -8.62
N PRO A 664 -5.50 28.84 -7.89
CA PRO A 664 -5.09 30.24 -7.79
C PRO A 664 -3.70 30.42 -7.17
N LEU A 665 -3.27 29.50 -6.29
CA LEU A 665 -1.96 29.54 -5.62
C LEU A 665 -0.80 29.15 -6.56
N ASN A 666 -1.09 28.43 -7.65
CA ASN A 666 -0.11 28.00 -8.63
C ASN A 666 -0.74 28.01 -10.04
N PRO A 667 -0.98 29.21 -10.65
CA PRO A 667 -1.63 29.35 -11.94
C PRO A 667 -1.00 28.53 -13.09
N PRO A 668 0.33 28.32 -13.16
CA PRO A 668 0.95 27.47 -14.19
C PRO A 668 0.47 26.01 -14.19
N SER A 669 -0.11 25.53 -13.08
CA SER A 669 -0.66 24.18 -12.99
C SER A 669 -2.05 24.03 -13.62
N ILE A 670 -2.75 25.11 -13.91
CA ILE A 670 -4.13 25.09 -14.45
C ILE A 670 -4.13 24.50 -15.86
N GLY A 671 -5.01 23.53 -16.10
CA GLY A 671 -5.10 22.78 -17.35
C GLY A 671 -4.07 21.66 -17.48
N LYS A 672 -3.16 21.50 -16.50
CA LYS A 672 -2.16 20.44 -16.48
C LYS A 672 -2.74 19.14 -15.92
N TRP A 673 -2.09 18.03 -16.26
CA TRP A 673 -2.46 16.73 -15.74
C TRP A 673 -2.13 16.61 -14.25
N GLN A 674 -3.02 15.94 -13.54
CA GLN A 674 -2.80 15.59 -12.13
C GLN A 674 -1.54 14.73 -11.98
N PRO A 675 -0.64 15.04 -11.05
CA PRO A 675 0.59 14.29 -10.87
C PRO A 675 0.35 12.81 -10.58
N ARG A 676 1.18 11.97 -11.21
CA ARG A 676 1.23 10.52 -11.03
C ARG A 676 -0.07 9.77 -11.34
N VAL A 677 -0.96 10.37 -12.12
CA VAL A 677 -2.13 9.73 -12.71
C VAL A 677 -1.88 9.57 -14.20
N PRO A 678 -1.62 8.35 -14.71
CA PRO A 678 -1.43 8.13 -16.13
C PRO A 678 -2.76 8.20 -16.88
N GLN A 679 -2.75 8.68 -18.11
CA GLN A 679 -3.93 8.65 -18.96
C GLN A 679 -4.35 7.23 -19.33
N TRP A 680 -3.40 6.33 -19.51
CA TRP A 680 -3.67 4.94 -19.89
C TRP A 680 -3.02 3.98 -18.92
N ARG A 681 -3.79 3.00 -18.48
CA ARG A 681 -3.32 1.81 -17.77
C ARG A 681 -3.92 0.57 -18.40
N SER A 682 -3.15 -0.50 -18.46
CA SER A 682 -3.64 -1.79 -18.91
C SER A 682 -2.93 -2.91 -18.18
N THR A 683 -3.66 -3.95 -17.88
CA THR A 683 -3.16 -5.21 -17.35
C THR A 683 -3.76 -6.35 -18.15
N VAL A 684 -2.96 -7.33 -18.52
CA VAL A 684 -3.41 -8.55 -19.18
C VAL A 684 -2.68 -9.72 -18.55
N TYR A 685 -3.38 -10.80 -18.26
CA TYR A 685 -2.77 -12.06 -17.85
C TYR A 685 -3.44 -13.26 -18.49
N ALA A 686 -2.65 -14.31 -18.66
CA ALA A 686 -3.10 -15.63 -19.08
C ALA A 686 -2.48 -16.66 -18.15
N THR A 687 -3.31 -17.50 -17.52
CA THR A 687 -2.88 -18.64 -16.71
C THR A 687 -3.38 -19.92 -17.36
N TRP A 688 -2.46 -20.78 -17.76
CA TRP A 688 -2.79 -22.06 -18.35
C TRP A 688 -2.44 -23.23 -17.43
N ARG A 689 -3.42 -24.07 -17.16
CA ARG A 689 -3.29 -25.32 -16.39
C ARG A 689 -3.44 -26.50 -17.33
N PRO A 690 -2.34 -26.97 -17.98
CA PRO A 690 -2.40 -28.11 -18.88
C PRO A 690 -2.84 -29.39 -18.18
N ASP A 691 -2.53 -29.52 -16.91
CA ASP A 691 -2.91 -30.62 -16.02
C ASP A 691 -3.04 -30.15 -14.56
N ALA A 692 -3.30 -31.09 -13.65
CA ALA A 692 -3.45 -30.80 -12.22
C ALA A 692 -2.15 -30.41 -11.50
N ARG A 693 -0.99 -30.54 -12.15
CA ARG A 693 0.33 -30.23 -11.54
C ARG A 693 0.88 -28.89 -11.96
N TRP A 694 0.58 -28.42 -13.16
CA TRP A 694 1.18 -27.21 -13.71
C TRP A 694 0.19 -26.03 -13.76
N ALA A 695 0.68 -24.89 -13.35
CA ALA A 695 0.07 -23.61 -13.67
C ALA A 695 1.14 -22.68 -14.26
N LEU A 696 0.92 -22.24 -15.51
CA LEU A 696 1.84 -21.39 -16.26
C LEU A 696 1.18 -20.04 -16.49
N THR A 697 1.75 -18.98 -15.98
CA THR A 697 1.19 -17.61 -16.10
C THR A 697 2.16 -16.71 -16.85
N ALA A 698 1.61 -15.96 -17.79
CA ALA A 698 2.23 -14.78 -18.38
C ALA A 698 1.31 -13.57 -18.15
N ALA A 699 1.89 -12.47 -17.67
CA ALA A 699 1.16 -11.24 -17.44
C ALA A 699 1.92 -10.04 -18.01
N ALA A 700 1.19 -9.02 -18.45
CA ALA A 700 1.76 -7.78 -18.92
C ALA A 700 1.05 -6.58 -18.30
N ARG A 701 1.82 -5.56 -17.95
CA ARG A 701 1.31 -4.30 -17.40
C ARG A 701 1.84 -3.13 -18.21
N TYR A 702 0.95 -2.23 -18.54
CA TYR A 702 1.26 -0.98 -19.22
C TYR A 702 0.76 0.22 -18.41
N SER A 703 1.57 1.26 -18.33
CA SER A 703 1.18 2.58 -17.86
C SER A 703 1.71 3.63 -18.82
N GLY A 704 0.84 4.54 -19.23
CA GLY A 704 1.21 5.70 -20.02
C GLY A 704 2.10 6.66 -19.23
N ARG A 705 2.50 7.75 -19.89
CA ARG A 705 3.28 8.81 -19.29
C ARG A 705 2.56 9.41 -18.08
N GLN A 706 3.34 9.78 -17.08
CA GLN A 706 2.92 10.51 -15.89
C GLN A 706 3.80 11.76 -15.71
N TYR A 707 3.39 12.64 -14.82
CA TYR A 707 4.20 13.78 -14.37
C TYR A 707 4.30 13.74 -12.85
N SER A 708 5.41 14.20 -12.30
CA SER A 708 5.61 14.32 -10.84
C SER A 708 5.35 15.74 -10.35
N THR A 709 5.41 16.76 -11.23
CA THR A 709 5.18 18.17 -10.90
C THR A 709 3.79 18.63 -11.31
N LEU A 710 3.23 19.60 -10.57
CA LEU A 710 1.89 20.14 -10.81
C LEU A 710 1.78 20.91 -12.13
N ASP A 711 2.85 21.55 -12.57
CA ASP A 711 2.93 22.30 -13.84
C ASP A 711 3.33 21.43 -15.03
N ASN A 712 3.57 20.12 -14.79
CA ASN A 712 4.07 19.15 -15.76
C ASN A 712 5.39 19.57 -16.45
N SER A 713 6.24 20.30 -15.73
CA SER A 713 7.54 20.75 -16.23
C SER A 713 8.57 19.61 -16.33
N ASP A 714 8.35 18.50 -15.67
CA ASP A 714 9.18 17.29 -15.68
C ASP A 714 8.97 16.47 -16.97
N VAL A 715 9.43 17.06 -18.09
CA VAL A 715 9.20 16.52 -19.44
C VAL A 715 10.01 15.24 -19.73
N ASN A 716 11.07 14.94 -18.98
CA ASN A 716 11.83 13.70 -19.07
C ASN A 716 11.45 12.77 -17.91
N GLY A 717 10.49 11.89 -18.14
CA GLY A 717 10.07 10.90 -17.13
C GLY A 717 11.08 9.78 -16.89
N PHE A 718 12.06 9.57 -17.79
CA PHE A 718 13.09 8.53 -17.70
C PHE A 718 14.36 9.01 -17.00
N ALA A 719 14.20 9.82 -15.98
CA ALA A 719 15.27 10.29 -15.13
C ALA A 719 14.86 10.10 -13.65
N TYR A 720 15.85 10.04 -12.77
CA TYR A 720 15.61 10.11 -11.34
C TYR A 720 14.76 11.35 -11.01
N PHE A 721 13.80 11.26 -10.10
CA PHE A 721 12.68 12.18 -9.83
C PHE A 721 11.55 12.19 -10.87
N GLY A 722 11.70 11.56 -12.03
CA GLY A 722 10.68 11.51 -13.07
C GLY A 722 9.59 10.47 -12.82
N ALA A 723 8.56 10.51 -13.65
CA ALA A 723 7.51 9.50 -13.70
C ALA A 723 7.32 9.04 -15.16
N SER A 724 7.87 7.87 -15.48
CA SER A 724 7.91 7.38 -16.85
C SER A 724 6.68 6.54 -17.21
N LYS A 725 6.44 6.39 -18.52
CA LYS A 725 5.65 5.26 -19.03
C LYS A 725 6.41 3.96 -18.81
N TYR A 726 5.68 2.84 -18.75
CA TYR A 726 6.30 1.52 -18.72
C TYR A 726 5.46 0.45 -19.41
N PHE A 727 6.14 -0.62 -19.80
CA PHE A 727 5.56 -1.87 -20.24
C PHE A 727 6.40 -3.00 -19.66
N THR A 728 5.84 -3.79 -18.77
CA THR A 728 6.52 -4.92 -18.12
C THR A 728 5.80 -6.22 -18.40
N VAL A 729 6.57 -7.29 -18.55
CA VAL A 729 6.07 -8.66 -18.69
C VAL A 729 6.54 -9.47 -17.51
N ASP A 730 5.63 -10.17 -16.87
CA ASP A 730 5.90 -11.04 -15.74
C ASP A 730 5.56 -12.49 -16.12
N LEU A 731 6.36 -13.44 -15.66
CA LEU A 731 6.20 -14.87 -15.91
C LEU A 731 6.17 -15.62 -14.59
N ARG A 732 5.36 -16.68 -14.51
CA ARG A 732 5.36 -17.62 -13.38
C ARG A 732 5.04 -19.03 -13.86
N ALA A 733 5.77 -20.00 -13.32
CA ALA A 733 5.48 -21.43 -13.47
C ALA A 733 5.40 -22.03 -12.07
N ARG A 734 4.25 -22.61 -11.72
CA ARG A 734 4.05 -23.35 -10.48
C ARG A 734 3.88 -24.83 -10.80
N PHE A 735 4.55 -25.67 -10.03
CA PHE A 735 4.51 -27.11 -10.15
C PHE A 735 4.14 -27.76 -8.82
N GLN A 736 3.07 -28.57 -8.82
CA GLN A 736 2.67 -29.40 -7.70
C GLN A 736 3.49 -30.69 -7.73
N ILE A 737 4.44 -30.82 -6.82
CA ILE A 737 5.36 -31.97 -6.73
C ILE A 737 4.57 -33.21 -6.29
N ASP A 738 3.84 -33.07 -5.18
CA ASP A 738 2.94 -34.08 -4.62
C ASP A 738 1.77 -33.40 -3.90
N ARG A 739 1.07 -34.10 -3.01
CA ARG A 739 -0.10 -33.54 -2.30
C ARG A 739 0.26 -32.42 -1.31
N GLN A 740 1.48 -32.38 -0.84
CA GLN A 740 1.95 -31.44 0.20
C GLN A 740 2.93 -30.42 -0.35
N TRP A 741 3.75 -30.78 -1.31
CA TRP A 741 4.83 -29.94 -1.80
C TRP A 741 4.51 -29.29 -3.13
N SER A 742 4.77 -28.02 -3.24
CA SER A 742 4.78 -27.29 -4.51
C SER A 742 6.01 -26.40 -4.62
N ALA A 743 6.44 -26.16 -5.85
CA ALA A 743 7.52 -25.25 -6.18
C ALA A 743 7.05 -24.25 -7.24
N ALA A 744 7.59 -23.03 -7.20
CA ALA A 744 7.34 -22.06 -8.26
C ALA A 744 8.64 -21.36 -8.66
N PHE A 745 8.72 -21.01 -9.93
CA PHE A 745 9.75 -20.14 -10.49
C PHE A 745 9.07 -19.00 -11.24
N GLY A 746 9.57 -17.78 -11.02
CA GLY A 746 9.01 -16.58 -11.64
C GLY A 746 10.07 -15.61 -12.13
N ILE A 747 9.65 -14.74 -13.03
CA ILE A 747 10.45 -13.61 -13.52
C ILE A 747 9.55 -12.40 -13.57
N ASP A 748 9.81 -11.41 -12.73
CA ASP A 748 9.17 -10.11 -12.83
C ASP A 748 9.97 -9.21 -13.77
N ASN A 749 9.27 -8.37 -14.55
CA ASN A 749 9.88 -7.50 -15.54
C ASN A 749 10.83 -8.27 -16.49
N ALA A 750 10.37 -9.38 -17.06
CA ALA A 750 11.16 -10.27 -17.91
C ALA A 750 11.81 -9.56 -19.12
N ASN A 751 11.17 -8.50 -19.63
CA ASN A 751 11.70 -7.67 -20.71
C ASN A 751 12.72 -6.61 -20.23
N ASN A 752 13.04 -6.57 -18.94
CA ASN A 752 14.01 -5.67 -18.30
C ASN A 752 13.76 -4.18 -18.61
N TYR A 753 12.50 -3.74 -18.59
CA TYR A 753 12.14 -2.37 -18.84
C TYR A 753 12.56 -1.49 -17.67
N GLN A 754 13.35 -0.45 -17.93
CA GLN A 754 13.76 0.53 -16.91
C GLN A 754 12.71 1.64 -16.84
N TYR A 755 12.16 1.89 -15.65
CA TYR A 755 11.12 2.89 -15.45
C TYR A 755 11.15 3.49 -14.05
N TRP A 756 10.55 4.68 -13.92
CA TRP A 756 10.59 5.50 -12.71
C TRP A 756 9.19 5.97 -12.29
N ASN A 757 9.04 6.16 -11.01
CA ASN A 757 8.02 6.99 -10.40
C ASN A 757 8.65 7.67 -9.18
N PHE A 758 9.39 8.74 -9.40
CA PHE A 758 10.34 9.40 -8.52
C PHE A 758 11.62 8.57 -8.32
N HIS A 759 11.53 7.39 -7.76
CA HIS A 759 12.62 6.40 -7.65
C HIS A 759 12.57 5.42 -8.82
N PRO A 760 13.70 4.78 -9.18
CA PRO A 760 13.68 3.67 -10.12
C PRO A 760 12.92 2.47 -9.54
N TYR A 761 12.23 1.75 -10.41
CA TYR A 761 11.62 0.47 -10.09
C TYR A 761 12.63 -0.68 -10.26
N PRO A 762 12.37 -1.85 -9.64
CA PRO A 762 13.16 -3.05 -9.83
C PRO A 762 13.32 -3.40 -11.32
N GLN A 763 14.52 -3.76 -11.71
CA GLN A 763 14.81 -4.35 -13.02
C GLN A 763 14.34 -5.81 -13.04
N ARG A 764 14.71 -6.59 -14.05
CA ARG A 764 14.36 -8.01 -14.12
C ARG A 764 14.72 -8.71 -12.82
N THR A 765 13.72 -9.37 -12.22
CA THR A 765 13.87 -10.05 -10.94
C THR A 765 13.47 -11.51 -11.09
N TYR A 766 14.36 -12.42 -10.74
CA TYR A 766 14.11 -13.85 -10.72
C TYR A 766 13.61 -14.25 -9.34
N THR A 767 12.60 -15.11 -9.29
CA THR A 767 12.03 -15.62 -8.03
C THR A 767 12.03 -17.14 -8.04
N ALA A 768 12.30 -17.76 -6.90
CA ALA A 768 12.14 -19.18 -6.67
C ALA A 768 11.41 -19.38 -5.34
N GLU A 769 10.49 -20.33 -5.29
CA GLU A 769 9.65 -20.59 -4.13
C GLU A 769 9.51 -22.10 -3.92
N LEU A 770 9.57 -22.52 -2.67
CA LEU A 770 9.24 -23.88 -2.22
C LEU A 770 8.20 -23.76 -1.10
N ARG A 771 7.14 -24.55 -1.20
CA ARG A 771 6.03 -24.54 -0.25
C ARG A 771 5.66 -25.94 0.17
N TRP A 772 5.34 -26.09 1.45
CA TRP A 772 4.76 -27.28 2.06
C TRP A 772 3.43 -26.94 2.71
N ASP A 773 2.41 -27.74 2.44
CA ASP A 773 1.04 -27.61 2.95
C ASP A 773 0.59 -28.93 3.58
N TYR A 774 0.01 -28.86 4.80
CA TYR A 774 -0.54 -30.00 5.55
C TYR A 774 -2.04 -29.86 5.73
#